data_ddd6617024b8d44ed06aef84dc377610
#
_entry.id   ddd6617024b8d44ed06aef84dc377610
#
_cell.length_a   1.000
_cell.length_b   1.000
_cell.length_c   1.000
_cell.angle_alpha   90.00
_cell.angle_beta   90.00
_cell.angle_gamma   90.00
#
_symmetry.space_group_name_H-M   'P 1'
#
loop_
_entity.id
_entity.type
_entity.pdbx_description
1 polymer ?
#
loop_
_entity_poly.entity_id
_entity_poly.type
_entity_poly.pdbx_seq_one_letter_code
_entity_poly.pdbx_strand_id
1 'polypeptide(L)'
;MGKYSNVAHYQDFSELKNILERSENSYDMEKITKAYRLAEESHGDQRRVSGIPYILHPTSVACIVAELGMDTDSICGALLHDVVEDTPVMLDEITKQFGSDVAKLIDGVTKISKIPYSTREQQQAENIRKMLIAMADDIRVIIIKLADRLHNMRTMDCMPEQKRRDKSLENMQVFAPIAHRLGIKTIKDELEDRSLQYLDPVGYKEIEDALLMNEEGRDRFIESIKKQILEKTENTIKNVYISGRVKSINSIYRKTFMQGRTIDQIFDVFAVRVIVDTVPDCYNVLGVVHDIFKPIPNRFKDYISMPKPNMYQSLHTTVLDNKAIPFEVQIRTWEMHYTAEYGIAAHWKYKLGMGGGKKGDRLQENIDKVKSMILDQLQAEDATDIAKNIRNDFEENDVYVFTPKGDVINLPRGSTPVDLAYIIHTQVGHRMVGAKVNGKIVPIDYKLKTGEICEIITQKEEHPNKSWIDICKTASAKSKIRQWYKNEKRDENIVEGKQMLEREFKRHGINLTEEEYPEFLKKIMVKKQYNTLDDFYAAIGYGGVQLWKIIPRLKEEYQKTYAVDIEEISVPQAPVKRNKATSGVVIEGADDVLVKFSNCCNPLPGDDIIGYITRGYGVSIHKRNCTNVPKDISKCEEPERWVSCYWEDEVGEAFRSTLQITATDRTGLLADVTIKLSNMHIFIHSLNSRELKDGKAVVTATIDVMGRNHLRGVISKLSDINGIEEIKRL
;
A
#
# COMPACT_ATOMS: atom_id res chain seq x y z
N MET A 1 21.73 10.85 -19.95
CA MET A 1 21.95 9.54 -19.28
C MET A 1 20.82 9.31 -18.27
N GLY A 2 20.29 8.09 -18.16
CA GLY A 2 19.19 7.81 -17.22
C GLY A 2 19.56 8.13 -15.77
N LYS A 3 18.58 8.44 -14.93
CA LYS A 3 18.75 8.89 -13.54
C LYS A 3 19.69 7.99 -12.69
N TYR A 4 19.77 6.71 -13.00
CA TYR A 4 20.57 5.71 -12.28
C TYR A 4 21.71 5.11 -13.11
N SER A 5 22.07 5.72 -14.24
CA SER A 5 23.14 5.20 -15.15
C SER A 5 24.52 5.15 -14.50
N ASN A 6 24.76 5.98 -13.49
CA ASN A 6 26.04 6.05 -12.77
C ASN A 6 26.10 5.18 -11.51
N VAL A 7 25.01 4.44 -11.21
CA VAL A 7 25.00 3.52 -10.05
C VAL A 7 25.67 2.22 -10.45
N ALA A 8 26.78 1.87 -9.81
CA ALA A 8 27.49 0.62 -10.05
C ALA A 8 26.56 -0.57 -9.73
N HIS A 9 26.43 -1.50 -10.68
CA HIS A 9 25.61 -2.71 -10.48
C HIS A 9 26.27 -3.67 -9.48
N TYR A 10 27.59 -3.72 -9.44
CA TYR A 10 28.36 -4.56 -8.53
C TYR A 10 29.51 -3.74 -7.92
N GLN A 11 29.73 -3.92 -6.64
CA GLN A 11 30.78 -3.27 -5.87
C GLN A 11 31.64 -4.35 -5.22
N ASP A 12 32.96 -4.16 -5.25
CA ASP A 12 33.90 -5.07 -4.64
C ASP A 12 34.30 -4.64 -3.21
N PHE A 13 35.16 -5.42 -2.56
CA PHE A 13 35.59 -5.14 -1.21
C PHE A 13 36.46 -3.88 -1.08
N SER A 14 37.12 -3.46 -2.15
CA SER A 14 37.91 -2.23 -2.16
C SER A 14 36.98 -0.99 -2.12
N GLU A 15 35.84 -1.06 -2.81
CA GLU A 15 34.84 0.01 -2.75
C GLU A 15 34.18 0.07 -1.38
N LEU A 16 33.87 -1.08 -0.75
CA LEU A 16 33.38 -1.10 0.63
C LEU A 16 34.37 -0.41 1.58
N LYS A 17 35.66 -0.70 1.48
CA LYS A 17 36.70 -0.04 2.28
C LYS A 17 36.70 1.48 2.05
N ASN A 18 36.68 1.91 0.80
CA ASN A 18 36.64 3.34 0.45
C ASN A 18 35.43 4.07 1.06
N ILE A 19 34.25 3.42 1.06
CA ILE A 19 33.02 3.97 1.67
C ILE A 19 33.22 4.11 3.19
N LEU A 20 33.77 3.10 3.85
CA LEU A 20 33.99 3.08 5.29
C LEU A 20 35.05 4.12 5.73
N GLU A 21 36.13 4.27 4.97
CA GLU A 21 37.19 5.25 5.24
C GLU A 21 36.73 6.71 5.06
N ARG A 22 35.80 6.96 4.15
CA ARG A 22 35.17 8.30 3.94
C ARG A 22 34.11 8.63 4.97
N SER A 23 33.67 7.64 5.72
CA SER A 23 32.65 7.83 6.75
C SER A 23 33.26 8.45 8.01
N GLU A 24 32.50 9.30 8.69
CA GLU A 24 32.88 9.86 10.02
C GLU A 24 32.74 8.83 11.14
N ASN A 25 32.14 7.64 10.87
CA ASN A 25 31.94 6.58 11.83
C ASN A 25 33.21 5.74 12.02
N SER A 26 33.45 5.26 13.22
CA SER A 26 34.51 4.29 13.48
C SER A 26 33.99 2.86 13.25
N TYR A 27 34.70 2.08 12.46
CA TYR A 27 34.36 0.70 12.15
C TYR A 27 35.45 -0.27 12.58
N ASP A 28 35.07 -1.45 13.04
CA ASP A 28 35.97 -2.57 13.26
C ASP A 28 36.30 -3.23 11.91
N MET A 29 37.35 -2.73 11.27
CA MET A 29 37.82 -3.20 9.98
C MET A 29 38.34 -4.63 9.99
N GLU A 30 38.84 -5.11 11.14
CA GLU A 30 39.30 -6.48 11.32
C GLU A 30 38.10 -7.45 11.28
N LYS A 31 37.04 -7.13 12.02
CA LYS A 31 35.79 -7.89 12.05
C LYS A 31 35.13 -7.93 10.67
N ILE A 32 35.04 -6.78 9.96
CA ILE A 32 34.47 -6.69 8.62
C ILE A 32 35.29 -7.49 7.59
N THR A 33 36.62 -7.39 7.64
CA THR A 33 37.50 -8.16 6.76
C THR A 33 37.36 -9.67 7.00
N LYS A 34 37.25 -10.09 8.27
CA LYS A 34 36.99 -11.48 8.61
C LYS A 34 35.65 -11.98 8.07
N ALA A 35 34.59 -11.15 8.17
CA ALA A 35 33.26 -11.49 7.62
C ALA A 35 33.29 -11.63 6.09
N TYR A 36 33.99 -10.73 5.38
CA TYR A 36 34.17 -10.82 3.95
C TYR A 36 34.89 -12.12 3.54
N ARG A 37 36.01 -12.47 4.20
CA ARG A 37 36.76 -13.70 3.90
C ARG A 37 35.91 -14.94 4.12
N LEU A 38 35.17 -15.02 5.22
CA LEU A 38 34.25 -16.12 5.45
C LEU A 38 33.19 -16.24 4.37
N ALA A 39 32.59 -15.11 3.94
CA ALA A 39 31.60 -15.10 2.87
C ALA A 39 32.24 -15.53 1.51
N GLU A 40 33.44 -15.04 1.19
CA GLU A 40 34.19 -15.38 -0.02
C GLU A 40 34.53 -16.87 -0.08
N GLU A 41 35.07 -17.43 1.01
CA GLU A 41 35.41 -18.84 1.14
C GLU A 41 34.16 -19.73 1.08
N SER A 42 33.06 -19.33 1.74
CA SER A 42 31.84 -20.12 1.82
C SER A 42 31.09 -20.19 0.49
N HIS A 43 31.05 -19.09 -0.27
CA HIS A 43 30.43 -19.07 -1.60
C HIS A 43 31.36 -19.62 -2.70
N GLY A 44 32.69 -19.59 -2.50
CA GLY A 44 33.67 -20.19 -3.42
C GLY A 44 33.39 -19.86 -4.88
N ASP A 45 33.21 -20.90 -5.71
CA ASP A 45 32.95 -20.78 -7.14
C ASP A 45 31.49 -20.52 -7.53
N GLN A 46 30.61 -20.28 -6.56
CA GLN A 46 29.21 -19.97 -6.85
C GLN A 46 29.10 -18.72 -7.73
N ARG A 47 28.18 -18.79 -8.73
CA ARG A 47 27.92 -17.68 -9.64
C ARG A 47 26.44 -17.34 -9.69
N ARG A 48 26.15 -16.08 -9.87
CA ARG A 48 24.79 -15.59 -10.13
C ARG A 48 24.34 -15.96 -11.55
N VAL A 49 23.04 -15.83 -11.83
CA VAL A 49 22.45 -16.06 -13.17
C VAL A 49 23.15 -15.21 -14.26
N SER A 50 23.69 -14.05 -13.88
CA SER A 50 24.52 -13.19 -14.75
C SER A 50 25.92 -13.74 -15.06
N GLY A 51 26.34 -14.87 -14.47
CA GLY A 51 27.69 -15.42 -14.58
C GLY A 51 28.75 -14.78 -13.66
N ILE A 52 28.40 -13.75 -12.92
CA ILE A 52 29.30 -12.99 -12.03
C ILE A 52 29.48 -13.76 -10.69
N PRO A 53 30.68 -13.70 -10.04
CA PRO A 53 30.92 -14.32 -8.74
C PRO A 53 29.89 -13.90 -7.69
N TYR A 54 29.39 -14.85 -6.90
CA TYR A 54 28.32 -14.61 -5.95
C TYR A 54 28.70 -13.59 -4.87
N ILE A 55 29.97 -13.61 -4.39
CA ILE A 55 30.47 -12.72 -3.35
C ILE A 55 30.24 -11.23 -3.61
N LEU A 56 30.15 -10.82 -4.90
CA LEU A 56 29.88 -9.42 -5.25
C LEU A 56 28.48 -8.97 -4.83
N HIS A 57 27.54 -9.92 -4.63
CA HIS A 57 26.21 -9.57 -4.13
C HIS A 57 26.24 -9.15 -2.66
N PRO A 58 26.64 -9.97 -1.70
CA PRO A 58 26.68 -9.56 -0.30
C PRO A 58 27.61 -8.37 -0.07
N THR A 59 28.71 -8.25 -0.86
CA THR A 59 29.57 -7.07 -0.80
C THR A 59 28.84 -5.80 -1.24
N SER A 60 28.10 -5.85 -2.34
CA SER A 60 27.30 -4.69 -2.79
C SER A 60 26.17 -4.35 -1.79
N VAL A 61 25.54 -5.36 -1.16
CA VAL A 61 24.57 -5.13 -0.08
C VAL A 61 25.23 -4.45 1.10
N ALA A 62 26.43 -4.88 1.50
CA ALA A 62 27.22 -4.24 2.57
C ALA A 62 27.61 -2.80 2.24
N CYS A 63 27.93 -2.50 0.97
CA CYS A 63 28.16 -1.12 0.52
C CYS A 63 26.92 -0.23 0.70
N ILE A 64 25.73 -0.71 0.32
CA ILE A 64 24.47 0.02 0.52
C ILE A 64 24.23 0.27 2.03
N VAL A 65 24.46 -0.75 2.88
CA VAL A 65 24.31 -0.64 4.34
C VAL A 65 25.33 0.35 4.93
N ALA A 66 26.58 0.35 4.42
CA ALA A 66 27.62 1.30 4.81
C ALA A 66 27.30 2.75 4.38
N GLU A 67 26.75 2.96 3.18
CA GLU A 67 26.28 4.28 2.70
C GLU A 67 25.17 4.85 3.59
N LEU A 68 24.32 3.99 4.15
CA LEU A 68 23.33 4.37 5.16
C LEU A 68 23.95 4.72 6.52
N GLY A 69 25.25 4.49 6.72
CA GLY A 69 25.99 4.80 7.94
C GLY A 69 25.74 3.80 9.09
N MET A 70 25.32 2.57 8.77
CA MET A 70 25.04 1.52 9.77
C MET A 70 26.31 1.04 10.49
N ASP A 71 26.12 0.38 11.63
CA ASP A 71 27.21 -0.12 12.49
C ASP A 71 27.95 -1.33 11.90
N THR A 72 29.09 -1.67 12.52
CA THR A 72 29.95 -2.80 12.14
C THR A 72 29.18 -4.12 12.06
N ASP A 73 28.28 -4.39 13.02
CA ASP A 73 27.52 -5.63 13.09
C ASP A 73 26.52 -5.74 11.94
N SER A 74 25.88 -4.63 11.56
CA SER A 74 25.00 -4.56 10.37
C SER A 74 25.76 -4.83 9.08
N ILE A 75 26.99 -4.30 8.93
CA ILE A 75 27.84 -4.53 7.76
C ILE A 75 28.27 -6.01 7.70
N CYS A 76 28.68 -6.60 8.84
CA CYS A 76 28.98 -8.02 8.93
C CYS A 76 27.74 -8.88 8.63
N GLY A 77 26.58 -8.50 9.15
CA GLY A 77 25.30 -9.14 8.84
C GLY A 77 24.95 -9.09 7.37
N ALA A 78 25.23 -7.96 6.70
CA ALA A 78 25.03 -7.81 5.26
C ALA A 78 26.00 -8.66 4.42
N LEU A 79 27.26 -8.79 4.84
CA LEU A 79 28.25 -9.66 4.17
C LEU A 79 27.90 -11.15 4.32
N LEU A 80 27.29 -11.55 5.42
CA LEU A 80 27.04 -12.95 5.78
C LEU A 80 25.58 -13.38 5.63
N HIS A 81 24.66 -12.53 5.14
CA HIS A 81 23.23 -12.78 5.18
C HIS A 81 22.78 -14.02 4.39
N ASP A 82 23.47 -14.34 3.28
CA ASP A 82 23.19 -15.51 2.46
C ASP A 82 24.04 -16.75 2.81
N VAL A 83 25.10 -16.58 3.63
CA VAL A 83 26.03 -17.68 3.98
C VAL A 83 25.30 -18.83 4.66
N VAL A 84 24.42 -18.55 5.63
CA VAL A 84 23.66 -19.58 6.35
C VAL A 84 22.54 -20.18 5.49
N GLU A 85 22.05 -19.46 4.47
CA GLU A 85 20.99 -19.93 3.59
C GLU A 85 21.51 -20.79 2.44
N ASP A 86 22.60 -20.38 1.81
CA ASP A 86 23.10 -20.94 0.55
C ASP A 86 24.37 -21.79 0.68
N THR A 87 24.92 -21.92 1.93
CA THR A 87 26.15 -22.68 2.19
C THR A 87 26.00 -23.61 3.40
N PRO A 88 26.92 -24.58 3.63
CA PRO A 88 26.87 -25.49 4.78
C PRO A 88 27.14 -24.83 6.14
N VAL A 89 27.55 -23.57 6.21
CA VAL A 89 27.90 -22.88 7.45
C VAL A 89 26.68 -22.74 8.36
N MET A 90 26.84 -23.12 9.63
CA MET A 90 25.76 -23.08 10.60
C MET A 90 25.76 -21.80 11.42
N LEU A 91 24.57 -21.38 11.88
CA LEU A 91 24.39 -20.17 12.69
C LEU A 91 25.22 -20.16 13.98
N ASP A 92 25.45 -21.34 14.61
CA ASP A 92 26.28 -21.50 15.80
C ASP A 92 27.75 -21.14 15.53
N GLU A 93 28.25 -21.40 14.33
CA GLU A 93 29.58 -21.03 13.90
C GLU A 93 29.73 -19.52 13.75
N ILE A 94 28.74 -18.87 13.15
CA ILE A 94 28.65 -17.40 13.06
C ILE A 94 28.63 -16.80 14.47
N THR A 95 27.84 -17.37 15.39
CA THR A 95 27.73 -16.90 16.76
C THR A 95 29.09 -16.92 17.49
N LYS A 96 29.84 -18.00 17.30
CA LYS A 96 31.20 -18.13 17.91
C LYS A 96 32.20 -17.14 17.33
N GLN A 97 32.12 -16.84 16.04
CA GLN A 97 33.12 -16.04 15.35
C GLN A 97 32.82 -14.53 15.37
N PHE A 98 31.57 -14.13 15.35
CA PHE A 98 31.14 -12.74 15.18
C PHE A 98 30.24 -12.22 16.29
N GLY A 99 29.80 -13.08 17.20
CA GLY A 99 28.92 -12.73 18.32
C GLY A 99 27.44 -12.94 18.07
N SER A 100 26.65 -12.87 19.14
CA SER A 100 25.20 -13.12 19.13
C SER A 100 24.40 -12.11 18.30
N ASP A 101 24.87 -10.87 18.20
CA ASP A 101 24.13 -9.81 17.53
C ASP A 101 24.18 -9.98 16.01
N VAL A 102 25.35 -10.28 15.44
CA VAL A 102 25.47 -10.62 14.00
C VAL A 102 24.66 -11.87 13.67
N ALA A 103 24.72 -12.90 14.54
CA ALA A 103 23.95 -14.13 14.33
C ALA A 103 22.44 -13.88 14.35
N LYS A 104 21.92 -13.04 15.27
CA LYS A 104 20.50 -12.65 15.31
C LYS A 104 20.07 -11.89 14.05
N LEU A 105 20.92 -10.99 13.53
CA LEU A 105 20.62 -10.27 12.29
C LEU A 105 20.48 -11.23 11.11
N ILE A 106 21.41 -12.19 10.97
CA ILE A 106 21.38 -13.18 9.90
C ILE A 106 20.16 -14.09 10.02
N ASP A 107 19.88 -14.61 11.22
CA ASP A 107 18.70 -15.44 11.49
C ASP A 107 17.39 -14.70 11.16
N GLY A 108 17.30 -13.41 11.52
CA GLY A 108 16.18 -12.56 11.18
C GLY A 108 15.98 -12.39 9.68
N VAL A 109 17.04 -12.15 8.92
CA VAL A 109 16.98 -12.01 7.44
C VAL A 109 16.60 -13.34 6.78
N THR A 110 17.14 -14.48 7.22
CA THR A 110 16.88 -15.82 6.69
C THR A 110 15.47 -16.30 6.97
N LYS A 111 14.93 -16.07 8.19
CA LYS A 111 13.55 -16.46 8.55
C LYS A 111 12.48 -15.78 7.68
N ILE A 112 12.78 -14.64 7.14
CA ILE A 112 11.89 -13.93 6.20
C ILE A 112 11.79 -14.68 4.86
N SER A 113 12.78 -15.49 4.49
CA SER A 113 12.91 -16.13 3.17
C SER A 113 12.24 -17.51 3.06
N LYS A 114 12.09 -18.28 4.15
CA LYS A 114 11.74 -19.73 4.13
C LYS A 114 10.32 -20.04 4.59
N ILE A 115 9.31 -20.12 3.69
CA ILE A 115 8.03 -20.76 4.04
C ILE A 115 7.30 -21.34 2.81
N PRO A 116 6.81 -22.62 2.86
CA PRO A 116 5.93 -23.20 1.86
C PRO A 116 4.46 -22.82 2.09
N TYR A 117 3.72 -22.41 1.04
CA TYR A 117 2.33 -21.93 1.13
C TYR A 117 1.41 -22.49 0.07
N SER A 118 0.10 -22.46 0.35
CA SER A 118 -0.95 -22.99 -0.50
C SER A 118 -1.58 -21.97 -1.48
N THR A 119 -1.48 -20.64 -1.21
CA THR A 119 -1.98 -19.60 -2.12
C THR A 119 -1.07 -18.36 -2.10
N ARG A 120 -0.97 -17.65 -3.26
CA ARG A 120 -0.07 -16.50 -3.48
C ARG A 120 -0.39 -15.30 -2.57
N GLU A 121 -1.67 -15.03 -2.31
CA GLU A 121 -2.10 -13.89 -1.47
C GLU A 121 -1.87 -14.14 0.03
N GLN A 122 -2.13 -15.36 0.51
CA GLN A 122 -1.84 -15.74 1.89
C GLN A 122 -0.34 -15.75 2.17
N GLN A 123 0.46 -16.12 1.18
CA GLN A 123 1.91 -16.09 1.24
C GLN A 123 2.45 -14.67 1.43
N GLN A 124 1.96 -13.70 0.66
CA GLN A 124 2.36 -12.29 0.77
C GLN A 124 2.02 -11.71 2.14
N ALA A 125 0.81 -11.96 2.62
CA ALA A 125 0.33 -11.44 3.88
C ALA A 125 1.09 -12.00 5.09
N GLU A 126 1.42 -13.29 5.10
CA GLU A 126 2.20 -13.92 6.17
C GLU A 126 3.68 -13.51 6.13
N ASN A 127 4.24 -13.30 4.92
CA ASN A 127 5.60 -12.74 4.77
C ASN A 127 5.69 -11.33 5.35
N ILE A 128 4.69 -10.48 5.08
CA ILE A 128 4.61 -9.13 5.66
C ILE A 128 4.56 -9.22 7.20
N ARG A 129 3.72 -10.09 7.74
CA ARG A 129 3.61 -10.29 9.20
C ARG A 129 4.93 -10.68 9.84
N LYS A 130 5.66 -11.61 9.24
CA LYS A 130 6.98 -12.04 9.75
C LYS A 130 8.04 -10.97 9.64
N MET A 131 8.04 -10.20 8.55
CA MET A 131 8.88 -9.03 8.43
C MET A 131 8.61 -8.04 9.56
N LEU A 132 7.34 -7.76 9.85
CA LEU A 132 6.97 -6.85 10.93
C LEU A 132 7.39 -7.38 12.30
N ILE A 133 7.31 -8.70 12.55
CA ILE A 133 7.79 -9.32 13.79
C ILE A 133 9.32 -9.17 13.90
N ALA A 134 10.07 -9.50 12.86
CA ALA A 134 11.52 -9.35 12.84
C ALA A 134 11.96 -7.88 13.02
N MET A 135 11.20 -6.93 12.46
CA MET A 135 11.41 -5.48 12.66
C MET A 135 11.17 -5.05 14.12
N ALA A 136 10.19 -5.65 14.79
CA ALA A 136 9.90 -5.34 16.19
C ALA A 136 11.05 -5.79 17.11
N ASP A 137 11.73 -6.90 16.76
CA ASP A 137 12.90 -7.40 17.48
C ASP A 137 14.15 -6.53 17.21
N ASP A 138 14.54 -6.38 15.95
CA ASP A 138 15.68 -5.53 15.53
C ASP A 138 15.45 -4.91 14.15
N ILE A 139 15.39 -3.58 14.11
CA ILE A 139 15.12 -2.83 12.88
C ILE A 139 16.24 -2.96 11.83
N ARG A 140 17.46 -3.32 12.25
CA ARG A 140 18.60 -3.53 11.34
C ARG A 140 18.35 -4.67 10.36
N VAL A 141 17.61 -5.69 10.77
CA VAL A 141 17.21 -6.83 9.92
C VAL A 141 16.48 -6.36 8.65
N ILE A 142 15.54 -5.43 8.79
CA ILE A 142 14.79 -4.95 7.62
C ILE A 142 15.63 -4.00 6.76
N ILE A 143 16.56 -3.24 7.36
CA ILE A 143 17.46 -2.36 6.59
C ILE A 143 18.37 -3.22 5.70
N ILE A 144 18.94 -4.30 6.23
CA ILE A 144 19.73 -5.27 5.44
C ILE A 144 18.86 -5.88 4.34
N LYS A 145 17.61 -6.27 4.66
CA LYS A 145 16.69 -6.85 3.65
C LYS A 145 16.28 -5.86 2.57
N LEU A 146 16.11 -4.58 2.90
CA LEU A 146 15.86 -3.53 1.91
C LEU A 146 17.08 -3.30 1.00
N ALA A 147 18.29 -3.35 1.55
CA ALA A 147 19.53 -3.25 0.78
C ALA A 147 19.72 -4.46 -0.15
N ASP A 148 19.43 -5.69 0.33
CA ASP A 148 19.39 -6.91 -0.50
C ASP A 148 18.40 -6.75 -1.65
N ARG A 149 17.18 -6.33 -1.37
CA ARG A 149 16.15 -6.10 -2.41
C ARG A 149 16.56 -5.06 -3.42
N LEU A 150 17.15 -3.96 -2.96
CA LEU A 150 17.63 -2.90 -3.85
C LEU A 150 18.72 -3.42 -4.78
N HIS A 151 19.72 -4.15 -4.26
CA HIS A 151 20.76 -4.74 -5.09
C HIS A 151 20.19 -5.78 -6.08
N ASN A 152 19.25 -6.62 -5.63
CA ASN A 152 18.58 -7.57 -6.51
C ASN A 152 17.83 -6.85 -7.66
N MET A 153 17.21 -5.67 -7.40
CA MET A 153 16.58 -4.87 -8.45
C MET A 153 17.59 -4.22 -9.41
N ARG A 154 18.77 -3.83 -8.90
CA ARG A 154 19.86 -3.29 -9.73
C ARG A 154 20.41 -4.33 -10.73
N THR A 155 20.27 -5.62 -10.42
CA THR A 155 20.80 -6.74 -11.21
C THR A 155 19.72 -7.61 -11.85
N MET A 156 18.48 -7.11 -11.95
CA MET A 156 17.32 -7.88 -12.39
C MET A 156 17.26 -8.15 -13.90
N ASP A 157 18.05 -7.43 -14.72
CA ASP A 157 18.00 -7.48 -16.19
C ASP A 157 18.23 -8.89 -16.75
N CYS A 158 19.06 -9.70 -16.09
CA CYS A 158 19.36 -11.07 -16.50
C CYS A 158 18.27 -12.10 -16.14
N MET A 159 17.20 -11.70 -15.46
CA MET A 159 16.11 -12.60 -15.07
C MET A 159 15.03 -12.68 -16.16
N PRO A 160 14.29 -13.83 -16.25
CA PRO A 160 13.13 -13.95 -17.13
C PRO A 160 12.08 -12.85 -16.85
N GLU A 161 11.37 -12.41 -17.89
CA GLU A 161 10.42 -11.30 -17.82
C GLU A 161 9.36 -11.49 -16.73
N GLN A 162 8.75 -12.66 -16.64
CA GLN A 162 7.76 -12.96 -15.61
C GLN A 162 8.32 -12.78 -14.20
N LYS A 163 9.54 -13.24 -13.94
CA LYS A 163 10.20 -13.09 -12.64
C LYS A 163 10.51 -11.62 -12.32
N ARG A 164 10.92 -10.84 -13.35
CA ARG A 164 11.12 -9.38 -13.21
C ARG A 164 9.83 -8.68 -12.79
N ARG A 165 8.70 -8.99 -13.45
CA ARG A 165 7.39 -8.43 -13.12
C ARG A 165 6.92 -8.82 -11.71
N ASP A 166 7.01 -10.11 -11.35
CA ASP A 166 6.60 -10.59 -10.04
C ASP A 166 7.38 -9.93 -8.90
N LYS A 167 8.70 -9.82 -9.05
CA LYS A 167 9.56 -9.18 -8.05
C LYS A 167 9.35 -7.66 -7.99
N SER A 168 9.07 -7.01 -9.11
CA SER A 168 8.73 -5.59 -9.16
C SER A 168 7.39 -5.31 -8.48
N LEU A 169 6.37 -6.16 -8.65
CA LEU A 169 5.10 -6.07 -7.94
C LEU A 169 5.28 -6.26 -6.43
N GLU A 170 6.07 -7.25 -6.00
CA GLU A 170 6.41 -7.47 -4.59
C GLU A 170 7.06 -6.23 -3.99
N ASN A 171 8.00 -5.62 -4.70
CA ASN A 171 8.68 -4.39 -4.26
C ASN A 171 7.72 -3.22 -4.11
N MET A 172 6.85 -2.98 -5.09
CA MET A 172 5.86 -1.90 -5.05
C MET A 172 4.82 -2.09 -3.95
N GLN A 173 4.49 -3.34 -3.63
CA GLN A 173 3.43 -3.66 -2.67
C GLN A 173 3.91 -3.80 -1.23
N VAL A 174 5.19 -4.15 -1.02
CA VAL A 174 5.73 -4.50 0.29
C VAL A 174 6.94 -3.65 0.66
N PHE A 175 8.03 -3.75 -0.10
CA PHE A 175 9.32 -3.19 0.31
C PHE A 175 9.40 -1.66 0.19
N ALA A 176 8.89 -1.07 -0.89
CA ALA A 176 8.86 0.38 -1.05
C ALA A 176 7.96 1.06 0.01
N PRO A 177 6.76 0.53 0.35
CA PRO A 177 6.00 0.95 1.51
C PRO A 177 6.74 0.91 2.84
N ILE A 178 7.44 -0.17 3.12
CA ILE A 178 8.23 -0.30 4.35
C ILE A 178 9.36 0.74 4.37
N ALA A 179 10.11 0.89 3.28
CA ALA A 179 11.16 1.90 3.16
C ALA A 179 10.61 3.33 3.36
N HIS A 180 9.39 3.60 2.84
CA HIS A 180 8.71 4.88 3.07
C HIS A 180 8.38 5.14 4.54
N ARG A 181 7.86 4.14 5.26
CA ARG A 181 7.54 4.26 6.69
C ARG A 181 8.78 4.47 7.55
N LEU A 182 9.87 3.80 7.20
CA LEU A 182 11.16 3.98 7.86
C LEU A 182 11.82 5.33 7.47
N GLY A 183 11.24 6.08 6.54
CA GLY A 183 11.77 7.34 6.05
C GLY A 183 13.01 7.19 5.15
N ILE A 184 13.40 5.96 4.76
CA ILE A 184 14.59 5.70 3.93
C ILE A 184 14.24 5.98 2.47
N LYS A 185 14.26 7.28 2.16
CA LYS A 185 13.80 7.80 0.87
C LYS A 185 14.67 7.35 -0.30
N THR A 186 15.99 7.28 -0.10
CA THR A 186 16.94 6.86 -1.14
C THR A 186 16.61 5.47 -1.66
N ILE A 187 16.43 4.50 -0.77
CA ILE A 187 16.05 3.12 -1.14
C ILE A 187 14.65 3.08 -1.75
N LYS A 188 13.69 3.77 -1.11
CA LYS A 188 12.29 3.80 -1.59
C LYS A 188 12.20 4.31 -3.02
N ASP A 189 12.79 5.48 -3.31
CA ASP A 189 12.71 6.13 -4.62
C ASP A 189 13.35 5.26 -5.72
N GLU A 190 14.50 4.62 -5.44
CA GLU A 190 15.17 3.74 -6.41
C GLU A 190 14.42 2.42 -6.61
N LEU A 191 13.88 1.79 -5.55
CA LEU A 191 13.04 0.59 -5.66
C LEU A 191 11.80 0.83 -6.51
N GLU A 192 11.11 1.96 -6.29
CA GLU A 192 9.93 2.33 -7.05
C GLU A 192 10.26 2.62 -8.52
N ASP A 193 11.30 3.41 -8.81
CA ASP A 193 11.69 3.77 -10.17
C ASP A 193 12.12 2.54 -10.97
N ARG A 194 12.95 1.65 -10.39
CA ARG A 194 13.38 0.39 -11.04
C ARG A 194 12.24 -0.59 -11.21
N SER A 195 11.32 -0.68 -10.25
CA SER A 195 10.15 -1.54 -10.38
C SER A 195 9.21 -1.04 -11.48
N LEU A 196 9.01 0.26 -11.62
CA LEU A 196 8.22 0.86 -12.69
C LEU A 196 8.80 0.56 -14.07
N GLN A 197 10.13 0.57 -14.20
CA GLN A 197 10.84 0.24 -15.45
C GLN A 197 10.45 -1.14 -16.01
N TYR A 198 10.16 -2.13 -15.14
CA TYR A 198 9.73 -3.47 -15.55
C TYR A 198 8.21 -3.64 -15.60
N LEU A 199 7.45 -2.85 -14.84
CA LEU A 199 5.99 -2.94 -14.80
C LEU A 199 5.34 -2.18 -15.95
N ASP A 200 5.85 -0.99 -16.25
CA ASP A 200 5.42 -0.14 -17.38
C ASP A 200 6.64 0.54 -18.03
N PRO A 201 7.38 -0.18 -18.89
CA PRO A 201 8.56 0.35 -19.56
C PRO A 201 8.26 1.56 -20.44
N VAL A 202 7.07 1.62 -21.03
CA VAL A 202 6.66 2.71 -21.94
C VAL A 202 6.43 3.99 -21.15
N GLY A 203 5.61 3.93 -20.09
CA GLY A 203 5.35 5.09 -19.24
C GLY A 203 6.60 5.57 -18.49
N TYR A 204 7.48 4.63 -18.09
CA TYR A 204 8.78 4.97 -17.51
C TYR A 204 9.63 5.78 -18.49
N LYS A 205 9.77 5.28 -19.72
CA LYS A 205 10.62 5.90 -20.75
C LYS A 205 10.07 7.24 -21.20
N GLU A 206 8.77 7.41 -21.35
CA GLU A 206 8.13 8.68 -21.69
C GLU A 206 8.50 9.79 -20.69
N ILE A 207 8.46 9.47 -19.39
CA ILE A 207 8.84 10.43 -18.35
C ILE A 207 10.35 10.67 -18.34
N GLU A 208 11.16 9.61 -18.50
CA GLU A 208 12.62 9.73 -18.56
C GLU A 208 13.04 10.62 -19.72
N ASP A 209 12.52 10.40 -20.92
CA ASP A 209 12.81 11.20 -22.12
C ASP A 209 12.37 12.67 -21.92
N ALA A 210 11.20 12.91 -21.33
CA ALA A 210 10.76 14.27 -21.03
C ALA A 210 11.66 14.99 -20.01
N LEU A 211 12.22 14.27 -19.05
CA LEU A 211 13.18 14.80 -18.08
C LEU A 211 14.54 15.10 -18.74
N LEU A 212 14.99 14.25 -19.67
CA LEU A 212 16.26 14.40 -20.39
C LEU A 212 16.23 15.56 -21.39
N MET A 213 15.13 15.74 -22.13
CA MET A 213 14.99 16.85 -23.10
C MET A 213 15.21 18.25 -22.50
N ASN A 214 15.00 18.40 -21.20
CA ASN A 214 15.13 19.67 -20.49
C ASN A 214 16.37 19.74 -19.58
N GLU A 215 17.33 18.81 -19.67
CA GLU A 215 18.44 18.69 -18.70
C GLU A 215 19.33 19.95 -18.66
N GLU A 216 19.82 20.42 -19.78
CA GLU A 216 20.69 21.63 -19.83
C GLU A 216 19.95 22.92 -19.45
N GLY A 217 18.69 23.05 -19.85
CA GLY A 217 17.84 24.19 -19.48
C GLY A 217 17.57 24.22 -17.97
N ARG A 218 17.31 23.06 -17.38
CA ARG A 218 17.11 22.86 -15.96
C ARG A 218 18.34 23.22 -15.14
N ASP A 219 19.51 22.73 -15.53
CA ASP A 219 20.73 22.93 -14.76
C ASP A 219 21.15 24.44 -14.79
N ARG A 220 21.01 25.10 -15.92
CA ARG A 220 21.18 26.57 -16.02
C ARG A 220 20.16 27.31 -15.15
N PHE A 221 18.91 26.86 -15.10
CA PHE A 221 17.88 27.45 -14.27
C PHE A 221 18.22 27.30 -12.78
N ILE A 222 18.56 26.07 -12.33
CA ILE A 222 18.93 25.79 -10.93
C ILE A 222 20.14 26.62 -10.51
N GLU A 223 21.19 26.74 -11.35
CA GLU A 223 22.35 27.55 -11.04
C GLU A 223 22.01 29.07 -10.98
N SER A 224 21.09 29.55 -11.80
CA SER A 224 20.59 30.92 -11.69
C SER A 224 19.89 31.20 -10.37
N ILE A 225 18.98 30.27 -9.94
CA ILE A 225 18.27 30.39 -8.66
C ILE A 225 19.24 30.30 -7.48
N LYS A 226 20.17 29.35 -7.52
CA LYS A 226 21.21 29.18 -6.51
C LYS A 226 22.03 30.46 -6.32
N LYS A 227 22.47 31.07 -7.41
CA LYS A 227 23.23 32.32 -7.37
C LYS A 227 22.46 33.46 -6.71
N GLN A 228 21.17 33.65 -7.09
CA GLN A 228 20.31 34.69 -6.51
C GLN A 228 20.10 34.53 -5.02
N ILE A 229 19.88 33.28 -4.55
CA ILE A 229 19.68 32.99 -3.12
C ILE A 229 21.01 33.20 -2.36
N LEU A 230 22.15 32.72 -2.88
CA LEU A 230 23.44 32.87 -2.22
C LEU A 230 23.82 34.34 -2.07
N GLU A 231 23.69 35.15 -3.12
CA GLU A 231 24.00 36.59 -3.07
C GLU A 231 23.22 37.35 -1.99
N LYS A 232 21.97 36.96 -1.75
CA LYS A 232 21.12 37.62 -0.73
C LYS A 232 21.34 37.06 0.68
N THR A 233 21.79 35.81 0.80
CA THR A 233 22.03 35.16 2.11
C THR A 233 23.44 35.35 2.65
N GLU A 234 24.43 35.73 1.80
CA GLU A 234 25.85 35.79 2.13
C GLU A 234 26.16 36.64 3.37
N ASN A 235 25.42 37.76 3.57
CA ASN A 235 25.63 38.67 4.70
C ASN A 235 24.76 38.36 5.93
N THR A 236 23.80 37.45 5.82
CA THR A 236 22.77 37.21 6.88
C THR A 236 22.81 35.81 7.47
N ILE A 237 23.24 34.81 6.71
CA ILE A 237 23.20 33.42 7.10
C ILE A 237 24.54 32.76 6.79
N LYS A 238 25.14 32.14 7.80
CA LYS A 238 26.37 31.36 7.63
C LYS A 238 26.06 29.98 7.11
N ASN A 239 26.94 29.44 6.25
CA ASN A 239 26.90 28.05 5.79
C ASN A 239 25.60 27.64 5.08
N VAL A 240 25.22 28.34 4.01
CA VAL A 240 24.08 27.96 3.17
C VAL A 240 24.55 27.00 2.08
N TYR A 241 24.02 25.81 2.04
CA TYR A 241 24.25 24.84 0.96
C TYR A 241 23.00 24.70 0.09
N ILE A 242 23.16 24.84 -1.23
CA ILE A 242 22.06 24.80 -2.18
C ILE A 242 22.31 23.71 -3.23
N SER A 243 21.33 22.86 -3.45
CA SER A 243 21.37 21.80 -4.45
C SER A 243 20.06 21.69 -5.23
N GLY A 244 20.14 21.31 -6.49
CA GLY A 244 18.97 20.92 -7.28
C GLY A 244 18.50 19.52 -6.91
N ARG A 245 17.21 19.27 -7.06
CA ARG A 245 16.60 17.98 -6.86
C ARG A 245 15.62 17.66 -7.98
N VAL A 246 15.74 16.47 -8.57
CA VAL A 246 14.76 15.92 -9.51
C VAL A 246 13.87 14.93 -8.76
N LYS A 247 12.57 15.00 -8.96
CA LYS A 247 11.60 14.08 -8.39
C LYS A 247 11.79 12.67 -8.97
N SER A 248 11.42 11.62 -8.21
CA SER A 248 11.47 10.24 -8.71
C SER A 248 10.49 10.04 -9.88
N ILE A 249 10.90 9.22 -10.85
CA ILE A 249 10.10 8.94 -12.06
C ILE A 249 8.75 8.36 -11.67
N ASN A 250 8.71 7.42 -10.71
CA ASN A 250 7.46 6.86 -10.21
C ASN A 250 6.54 7.93 -9.57
N SER A 251 7.11 8.91 -8.87
CA SER A 251 6.31 9.99 -8.29
C SER A 251 5.68 10.91 -9.36
N ILE A 252 6.37 11.13 -10.48
CA ILE A 252 5.84 11.85 -11.64
C ILE A 252 4.78 10.98 -12.33
N TYR A 253 5.09 9.69 -12.59
CA TYR A 253 4.18 8.72 -13.18
C TYR A 253 2.83 8.67 -12.46
N ARG A 254 2.83 8.62 -11.13
CA ARG A 254 1.59 8.63 -10.35
C ARG A 254 0.77 9.90 -10.55
N LYS A 255 1.42 11.07 -10.71
CA LYS A 255 0.72 12.34 -10.94
C LYS A 255 0.19 12.46 -12.36
N THR A 256 0.92 11.95 -13.36
CA THR A 256 0.51 11.99 -14.76
C THR A 256 -0.54 10.94 -15.07
N PHE A 257 -0.23 9.67 -14.89
CA PHE A 257 -1.09 8.57 -15.34
C PHE A 257 -2.22 8.21 -14.38
N MET A 258 -2.03 8.39 -13.05
CA MET A 258 -3.08 8.09 -12.07
C MET A 258 -3.95 9.30 -11.71
N GLN A 259 -3.41 10.53 -11.75
CA GLN A 259 -4.15 11.76 -11.42
C GLN A 259 -4.52 12.60 -12.66
N GLY A 260 -4.12 12.18 -13.87
CA GLY A 260 -4.46 12.83 -15.13
C GLY A 260 -3.84 14.22 -15.33
N ARG A 261 -2.69 14.52 -14.66
CA ARG A 261 -1.98 15.79 -14.82
C ARG A 261 -0.97 15.70 -15.95
N THR A 262 -0.79 16.78 -16.70
CA THR A 262 0.35 16.91 -17.62
C THR A 262 1.63 17.18 -16.84
N ILE A 263 2.80 16.84 -17.41
CA ILE A 263 4.10 17.09 -16.76
C ILE A 263 4.27 18.57 -16.43
N ASP A 264 3.82 19.47 -17.31
CA ASP A 264 3.88 20.93 -17.11
C ASP A 264 3.00 21.43 -15.94
N GLN A 265 1.99 20.67 -15.53
CA GLN A 265 1.15 20.96 -14.37
C GLN A 265 1.75 20.46 -13.05
N ILE A 266 2.89 19.78 -13.10
CA ILE A 266 3.57 19.25 -11.92
C ILE A 266 4.69 20.23 -11.52
N PHE A 267 4.37 21.23 -10.71
CA PHE A 267 5.29 22.30 -10.30
C PHE A 267 6.48 21.84 -9.42
N ASP A 268 6.47 20.60 -8.93
CA ASP A 268 7.51 20.02 -8.08
C ASP A 268 8.34 18.92 -8.79
N VAL A 269 8.35 18.92 -10.14
CA VAL A 269 9.25 18.05 -10.93
C VAL A 269 10.70 18.39 -10.62
N PHE A 270 10.99 19.68 -10.55
CA PHE A 270 12.29 20.23 -10.17
C PHE A 270 12.13 21.05 -8.89
N ALA A 271 12.99 20.81 -7.94
CA ALA A 271 13.01 21.55 -6.68
C ALA A 271 14.43 22.03 -6.37
N VAL A 272 14.51 23.18 -5.72
CA VAL A 272 15.75 23.69 -5.13
C VAL A 272 15.73 23.35 -3.64
N ARG A 273 16.80 22.73 -3.18
CA ARG A 273 16.97 22.39 -1.78
C ARG A 273 17.98 23.35 -1.16
N VAL A 274 17.60 24.00 -0.08
CA VAL A 274 18.45 24.87 0.72
C VAL A 274 18.66 24.23 2.09
N ILE A 275 19.92 24.02 2.48
CA ILE A 275 20.31 23.42 3.74
C ILE A 275 21.09 24.43 4.56
N VAL A 276 20.72 24.59 5.81
CA VAL A 276 21.32 25.54 6.78
C VAL A 276 21.61 24.84 8.11
N ASP A 277 22.28 25.54 9.02
CA ASP A 277 22.71 24.94 10.30
C ASP A 277 21.58 24.92 11.35
N THR A 278 20.74 25.96 11.40
CA THR A 278 19.75 26.12 12.49
C THR A 278 18.32 26.27 11.98
N VAL A 279 17.34 25.95 12.84
CA VAL A 279 15.91 26.12 12.55
C VAL A 279 15.55 27.60 12.31
N PRO A 280 16.02 28.58 13.10
CA PRO A 280 15.80 30.00 12.79
C PRO A 280 16.28 30.38 11.39
N ASP A 281 17.44 29.87 10.94
CA ASP A 281 17.96 30.15 9.60
C ASP A 281 17.06 29.58 8.51
N CYS A 282 16.36 28.48 8.75
CA CYS A 282 15.35 27.97 7.80
C CYS A 282 14.26 29.03 7.53
N TYR A 283 13.75 29.68 8.56
CA TYR A 283 12.72 30.73 8.42
C TYR A 283 13.29 32.02 7.84
N ASN A 284 14.55 32.36 8.17
CA ASN A 284 15.25 33.50 7.55
C ASN A 284 15.42 33.29 6.03
N VAL A 285 15.86 32.09 5.60
CA VAL A 285 15.93 31.74 4.16
C VAL A 285 14.57 31.82 3.50
N LEU A 286 13.49 31.35 4.17
CA LEU A 286 12.13 31.46 3.64
C LEU A 286 11.77 32.92 3.35
N GLY A 287 12.08 33.85 4.26
CA GLY A 287 11.89 35.30 4.08
C GLY A 287 12.66 35.83 2.86
N VAL A 288 13.93 35.45 2.73
CA VAL A 288 14.76 35.81 1.57
C VAL A 288 14.20 35.27 0.26
N VAL A 289 13.77 34.00 0.24
CA VAL A 289 13.17 33.36 -0.95
C VAL A 289 11.89 34.09 -1.37
N HIS A 290 11.04 34.49 -0.41
CA HIS A 290 9.81 35.23 -0.71
C HIS A 290 10.05 36.70 -1.07
N ASP A 291 11.22 37.29 -0.70
CA ASP A 291 11.64 38.62 -1.15
C ASP A 291 12.10 38.59 -2.63
N ILE A 292 12.83 37.55 -3.04
CA ILE A 292 13.32 37.38 -4.41
C ILE A 292 12.22 36.89 -5.36
N PHE A 293 11.41 35.91 -4.93
CA PHE A 293 10.47 35.20 -5.78
C PHE A 293 9.03 35.31 -5.21
N LYS A 294 8.05 35.42 -6.10
CA LYS A 294 6.64 35.54 -5.68
C LYS A 294 6.06 34.17 -5.26
N PRO A 295 5.63 33.98 -3.98
CA PRO A 295 5.02 32.74 -3.54
C PRO A 295 3.64 32.53 -4.16
N ILE A 296 3.34 31.28 -4.54
CA ILE A 296 2.01 30.88 -4.99
C ILE A 296 1.11 30.67 -3.77
N PRO A 297 -0.07 31.32 -3.68
CA PRO A 297 -1.00 31.16 -2.55
C PRO A 297 -1.37 29.70 -2.29
N ASN A 298 -1.50 29.32 -1.02
CA ASN A 298 -1.87 27.97 -0.55
C ASN A 298 -0.88 26.86 -0.97
N ARG A 299 0.37 27.21 -1.33
CA ARG A 299 1.42 26.25 -1.67
C ARG A 299 2.58 26.22 -0.67
N PHE A 300 2.46 26.93 0.44
CA PHE A 300 3.40 26.84 1.55
C PHE A 300 3.01 25.70 2.49
N LYS A 301 4.01 24.92 2.94
CA LYS A 301 3.83 23.83 3.92
C LYS A 301 4.98 23.88 4.92
N ASP A 302 4.64 23.95 6.19
CA ASP A 302 5.59 23.91 7.29
C ASP A 302 5.62 22.53 7.94
N TYR A 303 6.54 21.69 7.49
CA TYR A 303 6.81 20.38 8.09
C TYR A 303 7.90 20.42 9.17
N ILE A 304 8.43 21.62 9.53
CA ILE A 304 9.31 21.77 10.69
C ILE A 304 8.48 21.82 11.95
N SER A 305 7.46 22.68 11.97
CA SER A 305 6.52 22.80 13.08
C SER A 305 5.58 21.60 13.18
N MET A 306 5.24 20.97 12.03
CA MET A 306 4.33 19.83 11.94
C MET A 306 5.00 18.69 11.16
N PRO A 307 5.89 17.89 11.80
CA PRO A 307 6.59 16.80 11.13
C PRO A 307 5.64 15.71 10.61
N LYS A 308 5.98 15.10 9.47
CA LYS A 308 5.24 13.95 8.96
C LYS A 308 5.44 12.71 9.86
N PRO A 309 4.54 11.71 9.83
CA PRO A 309 4.66 10.48 10.63
C PRO A 309 5.98 9.72 10.44
N ASN A 310 6.59 9.82 9.26
CA ASN A 310 7.92 9.27 8.95
C ASN A 310 9.08 10.20 9.34
N MET A 311 8.86 11.14 10.27
CA MET A 311 9.83 12.09 10.81
C MET A 311 10.38 13.11 9.79
N TYR A 312 9.77 13.22 8.61
CA TYR A 312 10.18 14.19 7.60
C TYR A 312 9.90 15.62 8.06
N GLN A 313 10.94 16.49 8.05
CA GLN A 313 10.86 17.91 8.37
C GLN A 313 11.48 18.74 7.25
N SER A 314 10.81 19.79 6.81
CA SER A 314 11.29 20.80 5.86
C SER A 314 10.25 21.90 5.72
N LEU A 315 10.64 23.13 5.40
CA LEU A 315 9.72 24.12 4.83
C LEU A 315 9.62 23.87 3.32
N HIS A 316 8.42 23.87 2.79
CA HIS A 316 8.16 23.79 1.36
C HIS A 316 7.42 25.03 0.90
N THR A 317 7.93 25.72 -0.09
CA THR A 317 7.23 26.81 -0.76
C THR A 317 7.33 26.67 -2.26
N THR A 318 6.23 26.88 -2.97
CA THR A 318 6.23 26.97 -4.43
C THR A 318 6.21 28.45 -4.81
N VAL A 319 7.17 28.84 -5.60
CA VAL A 319 7.36 30.23 -5.99
C VAL A 319 7.48 30.35 -7.51
N LEU A 320 7.32 31.58 -8.02
CA LEU A 320 7.50 31.92 -9.43
C LEU A 320 8.80 32.71 -9.61
N ASP A 321 9.60 32.37 -10.62
CA ASP A 321 10.71 33.17 -11.04
C ASP A 321 10.25 34.42 -11.83
N ASN A 322 11.21 35.27 -12.26
CA ASN A 322 10.94 36.48 -13.05
C ASN A 322 10.34 36.20 -14.44
N LYS A 323 10.38 34.94 -14.91
CA LYS A 323 9.77 34.46 -16.16
C LYS A 323 8.46 33.76 -15.95
N ALA A 324 7.90 33.83 -14.72
CA ALA A 324 6.68 33.11 -14.28
C ALA A 324 6.79 31.58 -14.34
N ILE A 325 8.03 31.03 -14.26
CA ILE A 325 8.24 29.59 -14.17
C ILE A 325 8.06 29.14 -12.70
N PRO A 326 7.12 28.24 -12.39
CA PRO A 326 6.93 27.76 -11.03
C PRO A 326 7.98 26.72 -10.65
N PHE A 327 8.51 26.81 -9.42
CA PHE A 327 9.41 25.81 -8.85
C PHE A 327 9.22 25.70 -7.33
N GLU A 328 9.57 24.55 -6.77
CA GLU A 328 9.50 24.31 -5.33
C GLU A 328 10.86 24.58 -4.67
N VAL A 329 10.84 25.28 -3.54
CA VAL A 329 12.01 25.44 -2.67
C VAL A 329 11.77 24.67 -1.37
N GLN A 330 12.70 23.78 -1.03
CA GLN A 330 12.70 22.97 0.19
C GLN A 330 13.82 23.44 1.11
N ILE A 331 13.47 23.94 2.29
CA ILE A 331 14.42 24.52 3.23
C ILE A 331 14.45 23.67 4.50
N ARG A 332 15.64 23.28 4.96
CA ARG A 332 15.80 22.41 6.13
C ARG A 332 17.21 22.49 6.73
N THR A 333 17.40 22.02 7.95
CA THR A 333 18.73 21.89 8.54
C THR A 333 19.44 20.62 8.05
N TRP A 334 20.74 20.50 8.33
CA TRP A 334 21.51 19.28 8.04
C TRP A 334 20.93 18.06 8.76
N GLU A 335 20.54 18.18 10.01
CA GLU A 335 19.87 17.10 10.77
C GLU A 335 18.58 16.63 10.08
N MET A 336 17.71 17.58 9.68
CA MET A 336 16.50 17.30 8.93
C MET A 336 16.78 16.71 7.55
N HIS A 337 17.90 17.12 6.93
CA HIS A 337 18.31 16.58 5.64
C HIS A 337 18.67 15.10 5.73
N TYR A 338 19.50 14.73 6.69
CA TYR A 338 19.87 13.33 6.90
C TYR A 338 18.64 12.48 7.29
N THR A 339 17.81 12.96 8.19
CA THR A 339 16.55 12.29 8.56
C THR A 339 15.62 12.11 7.34
N ALA A 340 15.53 13.11 6.45
CA ALA A 340 14.67 13.06 5.26
C ALA A 340 15.19 12.11 4.15
N GLU A 341 16.50 11.87 4.07
CA GLU A 341 17.10 10.98 3.05
C GLU A 341 17.29 9.55 3.56
N TYR A 342 17.72 9.40 4.81
CA TYR A 342 18.09 8.12 5.41
C TYR A 342 17.09 7.60 6.46
N GLY A 343 16.10 8.42 6.86
CA GLY A 343 15.07 8.04 7.82
C GLY A 343 15.66 7.58 9.14
N ILE A 344 15.19 6.42 9.62
CA ILE A 344 15.65 5.85 10.87
C ILE A 344 17.15 5.48 10.86
N ALA A 345 17.73 5.20 9.69
CA ALA A 345 19.16 4.92 9.55
C ALA A 345 20.04 6.14 9.83
N ALA A 346 19.52 7.37 9.71
CA ALA A 346 20.23 8.60 10.07
C ALA A 346 20.75 8.60 11.52
N HIS A 347 20.10 7.81 12.40
CA HIS A 347 20.53 7.63 13.79
C HIS A 347 21.94 7.05 13.92
N TRP A 348 22.26 6.04 13.14
CA TRP A 348 23.59 5.41 13.17
C TRP A 348 24.65 6.33 12.57
N LYS A 349 24.27 7.13 11.57
CA LYS A 349 25.17 8.08 10.92
C LYS A 349 25.56 9.27 11.82
N TYR A 350 24.73 9.62 12.81
CA TYR A 350 24.93 10.80 13.68
C TYR A 350 25.41 10.47 15.11
N LYS A 351 25.29 9.20 15.57
CA LYS A 351 25.54 8.81 16.96
C LYS A 351 26.99 9.01 17.42
N LEU A 352 27.94 9.07 16.51
CA LEU A 352 29.38 9.09 16.80
C LEU A 352 30.04 10.49 16.67
N GLY A 353 29.34 11.48 16.12
CA GLY A 353 29.93 12.81 15.86
C GLY A 353 29.68 13.90 16.92
N MET A 354 28.74 13.70 17.88
CA MET A 354 28.44 14.70 18.90
C MET A 354 28.24 14.06 20.28
N GLY A 355 29.13 14.38 21.21
CA GLY A 355 29.19 13.93 22.60
C GLY A 355 27.84 13.96 23.32
N GLY A 356 27.69 12.99 24.22
CA GLY A 356 26.52 12.65 25.00
C GLY A 356 25.77 13.84 25.60
N GLY A 357 24.49 13.88 25.34
CA GLY A 357 23.53 14.80 25.96
C GLY A 357 22.16 14.61 25.34
N LYS A 358 21.12 14.92 26.05
CA LYS A 358 19.64 14.91 25.79
C LYS A 358 19.07 14.64 24.36
N LYS A 359 19.93 14.52 23.32
CA LYS A 359 19.55 14.22 21.94
C LYS A 359 19.39 12.71 21.67
N GLY A 360 20.08 11.85 22.44
CA GLY A 360 19.94 10.39 22.36
C GLY A 360 18.54 9.91 22.71
N ASP A 361 17.87 10.59 23.67
CA ASP A 361 16.55 10.22 24.16
C ASP A 361 15.46 10.43 23.10
N ARG A 362 15.50 11.53 22.35
CA ARG A 362 14.51 11.82 21.28
C ARG A 362 14.54 10.82 20.13
N LEU A 363 15.73 10.31 19.83
CA LEU A 363 15.90 9.35 18.76
C LEU A 363 15.47 7.94 19.17
N GLN A 364 15.73 7.56 20.42
CA GLN A 364 15.20 6.32 20.98
C GLN A 364 13.67 6.36 21.03
N GLU A 365 13.08 7.49 21.43
CA GLU A 365 11.63 7.72 21.36
C GLU A 365 11.06 7.53 19.95
N ASN A 366 11.78 7.93 18.91
CA ASN A 366 11.34 7.76 17.52
C ASN A 366 11.42 6.30 17.07
N ILE A 367 12.46 5.56 17.47
CA ILE A 367 12.56 4.12 17.24
C ILE A 367 11.42 3.39 17.95
N ASP A 368 11.15 3.75 19.18
CA ASP A 368 10.09 3.15 20.01
C ASP A 368 8.70 3.49 19.44
N LYS A 369 8.49 4.68 18.89
CA LYS A 369 7.27 5.03 18.16
C LYS A 369 7.08 4.18 16.92
N VAL A 370 8.12 3.99 16.10
CA VAL A 370 8.04 3.13 14.91
C VAL A 370 7.79 1.68 15.32
N LYS A 371 8.46 1.18 16.37
CA LYS A 371 8.20 -0.15 16.92
C LYS A 371 6.78 -0.30 17.44
N SER A 372 6.24 0.66 18.18
CA SER A 372 4.86 0.62 18.66
C SER A 372 3.84 0.63 17.51
N MET A 373 4.05 1.44 16.47
CA MET A 373 3.22 1.43 15.26
C MET A 373 3.24 0.09 14.53
N ILE A 374 4.39 -0.59 14.50
CA ILE A 374 4.54 -1.93 13.93
C ILE A 374 3.81 -2.97 14.79
N LEU A 375 3.99 -2.92 16.10
CA LEU A 375 3.33 -3.82 17.05
C LEU A 375 1.80 -3.66 17.03
N ASP A 376 1.30 -2.44 16.94
CA ASP A 376 -0.14 -2.16 16.80
C ASP A 376 -0.73 -2.79 15.52
N GLN A 377 0.05 -2.86 14.43
CA GLN A 377 -0.37 -3.52 13.20
C GLN A 377 -0.31 -5.04 13.26
N LEU A 378 0.64 -5.60 14.04
CA LEU A 378 0.72 -7.05 14.28
C LEU A 378 -0.46 -7.60 15.07
N GLN A 379 -1.17 -6.75 15.85
CA GLN A 379 -2.38 -7.11 16.56
C GLN A 379 -3.61 -7.25 15.63
N ALA A 380 -3.51 -6.83 14.37
CA ALA A 380 -4.54 -7.11 13.37
C ALA A 380 -4.54 -8.62 13.06
N GLU A 381 -5.65 -9.29 13.33
CA GLU A 381 -5.79 -10.76 13.23
C GLU A 381 -5.75 -11.29 11.78
N ASP A 382 -5.92 -10.42 10.77
CA ASP A 382 -5.93 -10.80 9.36
C ASP A 382 -4.74 -10.19 8.60
N ALA A 383 -3.86 -11.05 8.11
CA ALA A 383 -2.69 -10.64 7.35
C ALA A 383 -3.04 -9.85 6.07
N THR A 384 -4.24 -10.05 5.51
CA THR A 384 -4.76 -9.27 4.38
C THR A 384 -5.11 -7.83 4.77
N ASP A 385 -5.55 -7.59 6.01
CA ASP A 385 -5.80 -6.24 6.52
C ASP A 385 -4.48 -5.50 6.80
N ILE A 386 -3.43 -6.21 7.22
CA ILE A 386 -2.07 -5.64 7.36
C ILE A 386 -1.58 -5.10 6.00
N ALA A 387 -1.70 -5.88 4.94
CA ALA A 387 -1.29 -5.47 3.59
C ALA A 387 -2.10 -4.27 3.06
N LYS A 388 -3.42 -4.22 3.34
CA LYS A 388 -4.29 -3.09 2.97
C LYS A 388 -3.94 -1.82 3.76
N ASN A 389 -3.67 -1.95 5.06
CA ASN A 389 -3.31 -0.82 5.92
C ASN A 389 -1.95 -0.22 5.50
N ILE A 390 -0.99 -1.08 5.12
CA ILE A 390 0.29 -0.64 4.55
C ILE A 390 0.08 0.15 3.25
N ARG A 391 -0.88 -0.22 2.41
CA ARG A 391 -1.22 0.50 1.17
C ARG A 391 -1.94 1.84 1.41
N ASN A 392 -2.85 1.89 2.36
CA ASN A 392 -3.69 3.08 2.60
C ASN A 392 -2.90 4.27 3.16
N ASP A 393 -1.75 4.04 3.80
CA ASP A 393 -0.87 5.11 4.30
C ASP A 393 -0.14 5.91 3.19
N PHE A 394 -0.33 5.53 1.90
CA PHE A 394 0.27 6.22 0.74
C PHE A 394 -0.55 7.39 0.20
N GLU A 395 -1.78 7.59 0.63
CA GLU A 395 -2.56 8.73 0.20
C GLU A 395 -2.07 9.99 0.93
N GLU A 396 -1.46 10.93 0.21
CA GLU A 396 -0.94 12.24 0.69
C GLU A 396 -2.05 13.19 1.20
N ASN A 397 -3.16 12.68 1.74
CA ASN A 397 -4.32 13.46 2.15
C ASN A 397 -4.59 13.34 3.65
N ASP A 398 -3.59 13.71 4.47
CA ASP A 398 -3.77 13.80 5.91
C ASP A 398 -4.57 15.06 6.30
N VAL A 399 -5.36 14.96 7.35
CA VAL A 399 -6.04 16.07 8.00
C VAL A 399 -5.38 16.40 9.33
N TYR A 400 -5.16 17.66 9.60
CA TYR A 400 -4.54 18.17 10.83
C TYR A 400 -5.62 18.76 11.71
N VAL A 401 -5.85 18.15 12.88
CA VAL A 401 -6.90 18.54 13.82
C VAL A 401 -6.25 19.02 15.11
N PHE A 402 -6.82 20.07 15.71
CA PHE A 402 -6.33 20.64 16.95
C PHE A 402 -7.09 20.06 18.15
N THR A 403 -6.36 19.75 19.23
CA THR A 403 -6.99 19.55 20.55
C THR A 403 -7.32 20.89 21.19
N PRO A 404 -8.22 20.95 22.19
CA PRO A 404 -8.48 22.17 22.94
C PRO A 404 -7.26 22.77 23.66
N LYS A 405 -6.20 21.95 23.86
CA LYS A 405 -4.92 22.38 24.43
C LYS A 405 -3.97 23.00 23.40
N GLY A 406 -4.35 22.97 22.11
CA GLY A 406 -3.53 23.47 21.02
C GLY A 406 -2.60 22.43 20.39
N ASP A 407 -2.62 21.16 20.84
CA ASP A 407 -1.83 20.11 20.21
C ASP A 407 -2.38 19.80 18.81
N VAL A 408 -1.51 19.64 17.84
CA VAL A 408 -1.86 19.28 16.48
C VAL A 408 -1.74 17.77 16.29
N ILE A 409 -2.83 17.12 15.88
CA ILE A 409 -2.87 15.69 15.62
C ILE A 409 -3.10 15.44 14.13
N ASN A 410 -2.22 14.65 13.55
CA ASN A 410 -2.31 14.20 12.16
C ASN A 410 -3.17 12.94 12.07
N LEU A 411 -4.14 12.93 11.16
CA LEU A 411 -5.09 11.84 10.92
C LEU A 411 -5.23 11.58 9.42
N PRO A 412 -5.41 10.33 8.97
CA PRO A 412 -5.79 10.04 7.59
C PRO A 412 -7.09 10.74 7.20
N ARG A 413 -7.20 11.21 5.96
CA ARG A 413 -8.42 11.82 5.46
C ARG A 413 -9.62 10.89 5.60
N GLY A 414 -10.72 11.42 6.10
CA GLY A 414 -11.93 10.66 6.40
C GLY A 414 -11.97 10.06 7.79
N SER A 415 -10.97 10.33 8.64
CA SER A 415 -10.99 9.99 10.05
C SER A 415 -12.11 10.70 10.81
N THR A 416 -12.55 10.07 11.88
CA THR A 416 -13.66 10.51 12.73
C THR A 416 -13.15 10.96 14.10
N PRO A 417 -13.99 11.60 14.93
CA PRO A 417 -13.65 11.90 16.32
C PRO A 417 -13.26 10.66 17.14
N VAL A 418 -13.76 9.47 16.78
CA VAL A 418 -13.34 8.20 17.41
C VAL A 418 -11.88 7.91 17.11
N ASP A 419 -11.44 8.06 15.86
CA ASP A 419 -10.03 7.90 15.49
C ASP A 419 -9.14 8.84 16.31
N LEU A 420 -9.54 10.12 16.43
CA LEU A 420 -8.83 11.11 17.24
C LEU A 420 -8.75 10.70 18.71
N ALA A 421 -9.84 10.23 19.30
CA ALA A 421 -9.90 9.83 20.70
C ALA A 421 -8.89 8.71 21.03
N TYR A 422 -8.80 7.70 20.15
CA TYR A 422 -7.86 6.58 20.30
C TYR A 422 -6.40 6.95 20.00
N ILE A 423 -6.14 7.98 19.22
CA ILE A 423 -4.79 8.52 19.01
C ILE A 423 -4.33 9.33 20.21
N ILE A 424 -5.21 10.12 20.81
CA ILE A 424 -4.88 10.88 22.04
C ILE A 424 -4.49 9.91 23.16
N HIS A 425 -5.38 8.97 23.49
CA HIS A 425 -5.10 7.92 24.48
C HIS A 425 -6.15 6.80 24.41
N THR A 426 -5.75 5.56 24.65
CA THR A 426 -6.65 4.40 24.61
C THR A 426 -7.86 4.57 25.55
N GLN A 427 -7.63 5.05 26.78
CA GLN A 427 -8.72 5.29 27.74
C GLN A 427 -9.66 6.43 27.32
N VAL A 428 -9.15 7.47 26.62
CA VAL A 428 -10.01 8.53 26.07
C VAL A 428 -10.95 7.94 25.03
N GLY A 429 -10.43 7.05 24.16
CA GLY A 429 -11.23 6.31 23.20
C GLY A 429 -12.27 5.40 23.86
N HIS A 430 -11.90 4.62 24.89
CA HIS A 430 -12.83 3.72 25.60
C HIS A 430 -13.93 4.48 26.35
N ARG A 431 -13.64 5.70 26.84
CA ARG A 431 -14.57 6.52 27.63
C ARG A 431 -15.34 7.56 26.82
N MET A 432 -15.13 7.60 25.52
CA MET A 432 -15.78 8.56 24.63
C MET A 432 -17.29 8.35 24.56
N VAL A 433 -18.06 9.43 24.70
CA VAL A 433 -19.52 9.47 24.51
C VAL A 433 -19.93 10.40 23.37
N GLY A 434 -19.07 11.33 22.98
CA GLY A 434 -19.38 12.28 21.91
C GLY A 434 -18.19 13.18 21.61
N ALA A 435 -18.37 14.10 20.67
CA ALA A 435 -17.36 15.10 20.32
C ALA A 435 -17.97 16.45 19.98
N LYS A 436 -17.19 17.51 20.20
CA LYS A 436 -17.47 18.85 19.70
C LYS A 436 -16.39 19.25 18.69
N VAL A 437 -16.81 19.78 17.56
CA VAL A 437 -15.92 20.36 16.56
C VAL A 437 -16.20 21.85 16.47
N ASN A 438 -15.16 22.66 16.68
CA ASN A 438 -15.26 24.13 16.75
C ASN A 438 -16.38 24.60 17.72
N GLY A 439 -16.49 23.94 18.89
CA GLY A 439 -17.48 24.23 19.92
C GLY A 439 -18.88 23.67 19.68
N LYS A 440 -19.17 23.04 18.55
CA LYS A 440 -20.48 22.43 18.21
C LYS A 440 -20.44 20.93 18.35
N ILE A 441 -21.46 20.32 18.97
CA ILE A 441 -21.62 18.88 19.04
C ILE A 441 -21.81 18.33 17.63
N VAL A 442 -21.06 17.27 17.27
CA VAL A 442 -21.12 16.60 15.97
C VAL A 442 -21.45 15.11 16.14
N PRO A 443 -22.01 14.45 15.11
CA PRO A 443 -22.17 13.00 15.08
C PRO A 443 -20.81 12.29 15.20
N ILE A 444 -20.81 11.07 15.73
CA ILE A 444 -19.58 10.29 15.96
C ILE A 444 -18.88 9.90 14.64
N ASP A 445 -19.64 9.76 13.57
CA ASP A 445 -19.18 9.44 12.20
C ASP A 445 -18.78 10.69 11.38
N TYR A 446 -18.80 11.89 12.01
CA TYR A 446 -18.36 13.14 11.37
C TYR A 446 -16.94 12.99 10.83
N LYS A 447 -16.71 13.45 9.58
CA LYS A 447 -15.40 13.42 8.95
C LYS A 447 -14.63 14.69 9.25
N LEU A 448 -13.58 14.56 10.06
CA LEU A 448 -12.73 15.66 10.49
C LEU A 448 -12.01 16.33 9.31
N LYS A 449 -11.85 17.65 9.37
CA LYS A 449 -11.19 18.48 8.36
C LYS A 449 -10.00 19.21 8.96
N THR A 450 -9.02 19.52 8.12
CA THR A 450 -7.83 20.29 8.53
C THR A 450 -8.23 21.66 9.10
N GLY A 451 -7.64 22.02 10.25
CA GLY A 451 -7.85 23.30 10.92
C GLY A 451 -8.99 23.28 11.96
N GLU A 452 -9.72 22.18 12.10
CA GLU A 452 -10.79 22.06 13.10
C GLU A 452 -10.23 21.77 14.49
N ILE A 453 -10.84 22.37 15.52
CA ILE A 453 -10.58 22.08 16.93
C ILE A 453 -11.59 21.02 17.37
N CYS A 454 -11.12 19.84 17.74
CA CYS A 454 -11.99 18.75 18.19
C CYS A 454 -11.77 18.43 19.67
N GLU A 455 -12.86 18.56 20.44
CA GLU A 455 -12.94 18.21 21.86
C GLU A 455 -13.67 16.87 22.01
N ILE A 456 -13.03 15.89 22.66
CA ILE A 456 -13.63 14.59 22.95
C ILE A 456 -14.35 14.65 24.29
N ILE A 457 -15.63 14.30 24.28
CA ILE A 457 -16.46 14.23 25.49
C ILE A 457 -16.34 12.81 26.04
N THR A 458 -15.92 12.68 27.30
CA THR A 458 -15.70 11.38 27.95
C THR A 458 -16.58 11.23 29.18
N GLN A 459 -16.88 9.98 29.53
CA GLN A 459 -17.52 9.57 30.79
C GLN A 459 -16.57 8.79 31.71
N LYS A 460 -17.00 8.46 32.93
CA LYS A 460 -16.14 7.70 33.87
C LYS A 460 -15.99 6.24 33.51
N GLU A 461 -17.03 5.65 32.95
CA GLU A 461 -17.09 4.24 32.59
C GLU A 461 -16.55 4.00 31.17
N GLU A 462 -15.97 2.83 30.94
CA GLU A 462 -15.41 2.44 29.64
C GLU A 462 -16.44 1.62 28.88
N HIS A 463 -17.03 2.19 27.85
CA HIS A 463 -18.04 1.53 27.00
C HIS A 463 -17.87 1.89 25.52
N PRO A 464 -16.80 1.44 24.85
CA PRO A 464 -16.68 1.64 23.41
C PRO A 464 -17.79 0.90 22.68
N ASN A 465 -18.38 1.49 21.65
CA ASN A 465 -19.42 0.86 20.87
C ASN A 465 -18.79 -0.01 19.74
N LYS A 466 -19.27 -1.26 19.58
CA LYS A 466 -18.78 -2.19 18.54
C LYS A 466 -18.96 -1.63 17.12
N SER A 467 -20.05 -0.88 16.87
CA SER A 467 -20.28 -0.23 15.57
C SER A 467 -19.22 0.83 15.17
N TRP A 468 -18.41 1.30 16.13
CA TRP A 468 -17.33 2.24 15.84
C TRP A 468 -16.24 1.61 14.98
N ILE A 469 -16.09 0.29 14.97
CA ILE A 469 -15.16 -0.45 14.10
C ILE A 469 -15.44 -0.13 12.62
N ASP A 470 -16.71 0.04 12.25
CA ASP A 470 -17.11 0.27 10.86
C ASP A 470 -16.89 1.72 10.42
N ILE A 471 -17.02 2.67 11.34
CA ILE A 471 -16.88 4.11 11.05
C ILE A 471 -15.44 4.63 11.20
N CYS A 472 -14.60 3.95 12.00
CA CYS A 472 -13.19 4.28 12.15
C CYS A 472 -12.42 4.09 10.86
N LYS A 473 -11.51 5.02 10.58
CA LYS A 473 -10.57 4.92 9.46
C LYS A 473 -9.25 4.26 9.89
N THR A 474 -8.76 4.58 11.10
CA THR A 474 -7.46 4.12 11.58
C THR A 474 -7.47 2.66 12.07
N ALA A 475 -6.43 1.91 11.69
CA ALA A 475 -6.24 0.53 12.14
C ALA A 475 -6.04 0.43 13.66
N SER A 476 -5.36 1.42 14.26
CA SER A 476 -5.13 1.50 15.70
C SER A 476 -6.43 1.58 16.50
N ALA A 477 -7.38 2.47 16.12
CA ALA A 477 -8.67 2.57 16.78
C ALA A 477 -9.45 1.25 16.68
N LYS A 478 -9.51 0.65 15.48
CA LYS A 478 -10.18 -0.64 15.26
C LYS A 478 -9.60 -1.75 16.11
N SER A 479 -8.28 -1.86 16.18
CA SER A 479 -7.57 -2.87 16.97
C SER A 479 -7.85 -2.71 18.47
N LYS A 480 -7.74 -1.47 19.00
CA LYS A 480 -7.98 -1.19 20.42
C LYS A 480 -9.43 -1.46 20.85
N ILE A 481 -10.40 -1.15 19.98
CA ILE A 481 -11.81 -1.48 20.24
C ILE A 481 -12.00 -3.00 20.28
N ARG A 482 -11.47 -3.74 19.31
CA ARG A 482 -11.55 -5.22 19.28
C ARG A 482 -10.91 -5.84 20.53
N GLN A 483 -9.73 -5.35 20.92
CA GLN A 483 -9.02 -5.84 22.09
C GLN A 483 -9.80 -5.62 23.39
N TRP A 484 -10.48 -4.46 23.54
CA TRP A 484 -11.34 -4.20 24.68
C TRP A 484 -12.49 -5.22 24.76
N TYR A 485 -13.20 -5.46 23.64
CA TYR A 485 -14.26 -6.46 23.59
C TYR A 485 -13.76 -7.89 23.85
N LYS A 486 -12.57 -8.21 23.40
CA LYS A 486 -11.94 -9.51 23.65
C LYS A 486 -11.70 -9.76 25.14
N ASN A 487 -11.22 -8.75 25.86
CA ASN A 487 -10.80 -8.89 27.24
C ASN A 487 -11.97 -8.74 28.23
N GLU A 488 -12.80 -7.72 28.06
CA GLU A 488 -13.80 -7.33 29.05
C GLU A 488 -15.11 -8.14 28.96
N LYS A 489 -15.43 -8.62 27.77
CA LYS A 489 -16.67 -9.38 27.50
C LYS A 489 -16.43 -10.80 27.02
N ARG A 490 -15.37 -11.44 27.52
CA ARG A 490 -14.97 -12.78 27.03
C ARG A 490 -16.11 -13.79 27.16
N ASP A 491 -16.78 -13.85 28.30
CA ASP A 491 -17.84 -14.84 28.56
C ASP A 491 -19.10 -14.56 27.73
N GLU A 492 -19.50 -13.28 27.58
CA GLU A 492 -20.59 -12.87 26.69
C GLU A 492 -20.24 -13.22 25.23
N ASN A 493 -19.01 -12.97 24.79
CA ASN A 493 -18.54 -13.26 23.45
C ASN A 493 -18.52 -14.76 23.15
N ILE A 494 -18.22 -15.62 24.12
CA ILE A 494 -18.28 -17.09 23.97
C ILE A 494 -19.71 -17.51 23.65
N VAL A 495 -20.69 -17.02 24.44
CA VAL A 495 -22.11 -17.34 24.25
C VAL A 495 -22.63 -16.83 22.91
N GLU A 496 -22.33 -15.57 22.57
CA GLU A 496 -22.74 -14.96 21.30
C GLU A 496 -22.10 -15.68 20.10
N GLY A 497 -20.80 -15.97 20.17
CA GLY A 497 -20.08 -16.65 19.11
C GLY A 497 -20.57 -18.09 18.87
N LYS A 498 -20.91 -18.84 19.93
CA LYS A 498 -21.52 -20.14 19.83
C LYS A 498 -22.86 -20.05 19.09
N GLN A 499 -23.74 -19.15 19.52
CA GLN A 499 -25.04 -18.93 18.88
C GLN A 499 -24.95 -18.51 17.42
N MET A 500 -23.98 -17.63 17.09
CA MET A 500 -23.73 -17.22 15.70
C MET A 500 -23.29 -18.40 14.83
N LEU A 501 -22.37 -19.24 15.33
CA LEU A 501 -21.87 -20.40 14.60
C LEU A 501 -22.98 -21.44 14.38
N GLU A 502 -23.78 -21.76 15.42
CA GLU A 502 -24.90 -22.67 15.33
C GLU A 502 -25.97 -22.21 14.32
N ARG A 503 -26.25 -20.91 14.31
CA ARG A 503 -27.18 -20.29 13.34
C ARG A 503 -26.71 -20.48 11.90
N GLU A 504 -25.41 -20.21 11.66
CA GLU A 504 -24.81 -20.39 10.32
C GLU A 504 -24.71 -21.87 9.94
N PHE A 505 -24.43 -22.79 10.89
CA PHE A 505 -24.44 -24.23 10.63
C PHE A 505 -25.84 -24.71 10.19
N LYS A 506 -26.90 -24.31 10.90
CA LYS A 506 -28.30 -24.60 10.52
C LYS A 506 -28.62 -24.03 9.13
N ARG A 507 -28.17 -22.78 8.85
CA ARG A 507 -28.43 -22.15 7.55
C ARG A 507 -27.76 -22.86 6.38
N HIS A 508 -26.59 -23.47 6.62
CA HIS A 508 -25.81 -24.16 5.59
C HIS A 508 -25.96 -25.68 5.59
N GLY A 509 -26.90 -26.24 6.39
CA GLY A 509 -27.17 -27.67 6.43
C GLY A 509 -26.07 -28.51 7.08
N ILE A 510 -25.27 -27.92 7.96
CA ILE A 510 -24.26 -28.62 8.77
C ILE A 510 -24.93 -29.05 10.06
N ASN A 511 -25.25 -30.34 10.16
CA ASN A 511 -25.94 -30.92 11.31
C ASN A 511 -24.93 -31.75 12.11
N LEU A 512 -24.38 -31.14 13.15
CA LEU A 512 -23.45 -31.77 14.10
C LEU A 512 -24.02 -31.66 15.51
N THR A 513 -23.67 -32.61 16.37
CA THR A 513 -23.96 -32.56 17.81
C THR A 513 -22.91 -31.70 18.52
N GLU A 514 -23.20 -31.15 19.70
CA GLU A 514 -22.24 -30.36 20.48
C GLU A 514 -20.95 -31.13 20.81
N GLU A 515 -21.03 -32.46 20.92
CA GLU A 515 -19.88 -33.32 21.19
C GLU A 515 -18.95 -33.47 19.98
N GLU A 516 -19.44 -33.24 18.76
CA GLU A 516 -18.67 -33.33 17.51
C GLU A 516 -17.97 -32.01 17.14
N TYR A 517 -18.43 -30.89 17.69
CA TYR A 517 -17.84 -29.59 17.40
C TYR A 517 -16.31 -29.48 17.64
N PRO A 518 -15.76 -29.97 18.77
CA PRO A 518 -14.33 -29.86 19.05
C PRO A 518 -13.47 -30.54 18.00
N GLU A 519 -13.88 -31.72 17.55
CA GLU A 519 -13.10 -32.48 16.56
C GLU A 519 -13.25 -31.92 15.17
N PHE A 520 -14.44 -31.51 14.78
CA PHE A 520 -14.75 -30.93 13.48
C PHE A 520 -14.05 -29.57 13.29
N LEU A 521 -14.04 -28.72 14.31
CA LEU A 521 -13.44 -27.40 14.27
C LEU A 521 -11.92 -27.42 14.47
N LYS A 522 -11.35 -28.55 14.98
CA LYS A 522 -9.93 -28.67 15.35
C LYS A 522 -8.97 -28.25 14.24
N LYS A 523 -9.21 -28.63 12.99
CA LYS A 523 -8.35 -28.28 11.86
C LYS A 523 -8.33 -26.77 11.58
N ILE A 524 -9.47 -26.08 11.75
CA ILE A 524 -9.58 -24.64 11.56
C ILE A 524 -9.01 -23.89 12.76
N MET A 525 -9.25 -24.37 13.97
CA MET A 525 -8.68 -23.81 15.19
C MET A 525 -7.15 -23.84 15.16
N VAL A 526 -6.55 -24.99 14.81
CA VAL A 526 -5.08 -25.11 14.67
C VAL A 526 -4.54 -24.17 13.61
N LYS A 527 -5.20 -24.07 12.44
CA LYS A 527 -4.78 -23.17 11.37
C LYS A 527 -4.90 -21.69 11.75
N LYS A 528 -5.84 -21.34 12.61
CA LYS A 528 -6.09 -20.00 13.13
C LYS A 528 -5.42 -19.75 14.48
N GLN A 529 -4.62 -20.70 14.99
CA GLN A 529 -3.86 -20.61 16.25
C GLN A 529 -4.72 -20.40 17.52
N TYR A 530 -5.93 -20.95 17.54
CA TYR A 530 -6.76 -21.00 18.75
C TYR A 530 -6.49 -22.29 19.54
N ASN A 531 -6.17 -22.16 20.82
CA ASN A 531 -5.82 -23.30 21.68
C ASN A 531 -7.06 -23.97 22.27
N THR A 532 -8.13 -23.23 22.51
CA THR A 532 -9.39 -23.74 23.09
C THR A 532 -10.59 -23.39 22.22
N LEU A 533 -11.67 -24.18 22.36
CA LEU A 533 -12.93 -23.93 21.67
C LEU A 533 -13.57 -22.61 22.13
N ASP A 534 -13.41 -22.27 23.41
CA ASP A 534 -13.91 -21.04 24.01
C ASP A 534 -13.22 -19.81 23.40
N ASP A 535 -11.90 -19.87 23.17
CA ASP A 535 -11.18 -18.80 22.50
C ASP A 535 -11.66 -18.61 21.06
N PHE A 536 -12.00 -19.71 20.38
CA PHE A 536 -12.55 -19.65 19.03
C PHE A 536 -13.97 -19.06 19.02
N TYR A 537 -14.84 -19.48 19.94
CA TYR A 537 -16.18 -18.88 20.10
C TYR A 537 -16.08 -17.39 20.47
N ALA A 538 -15.23 -17.04 21.44
CA ALA A 538 -15.01 -15.65 21.78
C ALA A 538 -14.57 -14.83 20.57
N ALA A 539 -13.67 -15.39 19.72
CA ALA A 539 -13.20 -14.74 18.51
C ALA A 539 -14.32 -14.49 17.48
N ILE A 540 -15.28 -15.41 17.37
CA ILE A 540 -16.48 -15.19 16.55
C ILE A 540 -17.35 -14.09 17.16
N GLY A 541 -17.60 -14.13 18.48
CA GLY A 541 -18.45 -13.17 19.18
C GLY A 541 -17.99 -11.73 19.07
N TYR A 542 -16.70 -11.45 19.31
CA TYR A 542 -16.18 -10.08 19.14
C TYR A 542 -15.89 -9.70 17.66
N GLY A 543 -16.08 -10.62 16.69
CA GLY A 543 -15.91 -10.35 15.25
C GLY A 543 -14.48 -10.52 14.73
N GLY A 544 -13.58 -11.12 15.50
CA GLY A 544 -12.22 -11.48 15.07
C GLY A 544 -12.22 -12.58 14.01
N VAL A 545 -13.15 -13.53 14.10
CA VAL A 545 -13.40 -14.56 13.08
C VAL A 545 -14.70 -14.22 12.33
N GLN A 546 -14.58 -13.92 11.04
CA GLN A 546 -15.73 -13.64 10.19
C GLN A 546 -16.27 -14.95 9.62
N LEU A 547 -17.48 -15.36 10.07
CA LEU A 547 -18.10 -16.64 9.71
C LEU A 547 -18.23 -16.84 8.19
N TRP A 548 -18.59 -15.82 7.44
CA TRP A 548 -18.73 -15.90 5.98
C TRP A 548 -17.43 -16.30 5.24
N LYS A 549 -16.25 -16.07 5.86
CA LYS A 549 -14.95 -16.50 5.31
C LYS A 549 -14.64 -17.96 5.59
N ILE A 550 -15.17 -18.52 6.68
CA ILE A 550 -14.83 -19.90 7.11
C ILE A 550 -15.91 -20.91 6.78
N ILE A 551 -17.18 -20.51 6.68
CA ILE A 551 -18.32 -21.39 6.38
C ILE A 551 -18.14 -22.19 5.08
N PRO A 552 -17.70 -21.62 3.93
CA PRO A 552 -17.52 -22.41 2.71
C PRO A 552 -16.55 -23.58 2.92
N ARG A 553 -15.50 -23.36 3.69
CA ARG A 553 -14.49 -24.37 3.99
C ARG A 553 -15.01 -25.42 4.99
N LEU A 554 -15.76 -24.97 6.01
CA LEU A 554 -16.42 -25.88 6.94
C LEU A 554 -17.41 -26.77 6.21
N LYS A 555 -18.17 -26.26 5.26
CA LYS A 555 -19.09 -27.01 4.42
C LYS A 555 -18.37 -28.10 3.60
N GLU A 556 -17.22 -27.72 2.98
CA GLU A 556 -16.40 -28.69 2.24
C GLU A 556 -15.84 -29.80 3.15
N GLU A 557 -15.37 -29.43 4.34
CA GLU A 557 -14.87 -30.41 5.32
C GLU A 557 -16.01 -31.34 5.85
N TYR A 558 -17.20 -30.77 6.09
CA TYR A 558 -18.38 -31.52 6.48
C TYR A 558 -18.78 -32.56 5.42
N GLN A 559 -18.80 -32.14 4.15
CA GLN A 559 -19.09 -33.03 3.02
C GLN A 559 -18.06 -34.16 2.89
N LYS A 560 -16.77 -33.89 3.16
CA LYS A 560 -15.71 -34.92 3.13
C LYS A 560 -15.76 -35.89 4.29
N THR A 561 -16.24 -35.46 5.46
CA THR A 561 -16.16 -36.24 6.70
C THR A 561 -17.46 -36.99 6.99
N TYR A 562 -18.62 -36.41 6.62
CA TYR A 562 -19.95 -36.91 7.00
C TYR A 562 -20.86 -37.23 5.79
N ALA A 563 -20.34 -37.21 4.54
CA ALA A 563 -21.09 -37.69 3.38
C ALA A 563 -21.23 -39.23 3.48
N VAL A 564 -22.40 -39.67 3.78
CA VAL A 564 -22.78 -41.10 3.74
C VAL A 564 -22.67 -41.59 2.31
N ASP A 565 -22.00 -42.73 2.09
CA ASP A 565 -21.92 -43.44 0.81
C ASP A 565 -23.34 -43.64 0.24
N ILE A 566 -23.65 -42.90 -0.80
CA ILE A 566 -24.77 -43.22 -1.69
C ILE A 566 -24.13 -44.03 -2.83
N GLU A 567 -24.58 -45.31 -2.91
CA GLU A 567 -24.15 -46.30 -3.88
C GLU A 567 -23.93 -45.75 -5.28
N GLU A 568 -22.84 -46.19 -5.87
CA GLU A 568 -22.44 -45.95 -7.26
C GLU A 568 -23.55 -46.28 -8.25
N ILE A 569 -24.16 -45.27 -8.82
CA ILE A 569 -24.80 -45.37 -10.12
C ILE A 569 -23.77 -44.93 -11.16
N SER A 570 -23.28 -45.87 -11.92
CA SER A 570 -22.35 -45.70 -13.01
C SER A 570 -22.92 -44.72 -14.04
N VAL A 571 -22.27 -43.58 -14.17
CA VAL A 571 -22.50 -42.58 -15.23
C VAL A 571 -21.18 -42.40 -16.02
N PRO A 572 -21.23 -42.30 -17.33
CA PRO A 572 -20.05 -42.33 -18.22
C PRO A 572 -19.09 -41.20 -17.97
N GLN A 573 -17.82 -41.48 -18.23
CA GLN A 573 -16.68 -40.56 -18.09
C GLN A 573 -16.97 -39.12 -18.54
N ALA A 574 -16.91 -38.18 -17.57
CA ALA A 574 -16.95 -36.76 -17.86
C ALA A 574 -15.59 -36.26 -18.27
N PRO A 575 -15.53 -35.26 -19.16
CA PRO A 575 -14.30 -34.70 -19.67
C PRO A 575 -13.57 -33.89 -18.60
N VAL A 576 -12.28 -33.78 -18.79
CA VAL A 576 -11.25 -33.05 -18.03
C VAL A 576 -11.75 -31.82 -17.30
N LYS A 577 -11.46 -31.72 -15.98
CA LYS A 577 -11.71 -30.54 -15.12
C LYS A 577 -11.08 -29.30 -15.75
N ARG A 578 -11.92 -28.41 -16.27
CA ARG A 578 -11.54 -27.04 -16.61
C ARG A 578 -11.57 -26.21 -15.31
N ASN A 579 -10.51 -25.48 -14.99
CA ASN A 579 -10.49 -24.52 -13.91
C ASN A 579 -11.54 -23.45 -14.18
N LYS A 580 -12.41 -23.15 -13.22
CA LYS A 580 -13.43 -22.08 -13.33
C LYS A 580 -12.70 -20.73 -13.38
N ALA A 581 -12.93 -19.98 -14.45
CA ALA A 581 -12.44 -18.60 -14.57
C ALA A 581 -13.14 -17.72 -13.52
N THR A 582 -12.37 -16.95 -12.78
CA THR A 582 -12.85 -16.07 -11.70
C THR A 582 -13.75 -14.93 -12.18
N SER A 583 -13.86 -14.72 -13.50
CA SER A 583 -14.58 -13.60 -14.15
C SER A 583 -15.84 -14.03 -14.90
N GLY A 584 -16.18 -15.31 -14.94
CA GLY A 584 -17.32 -15.84 -15.71
C GLY A 584 -17.17 -15.72 -17.24
N VAL A 585 -15.96 -15.45 -17.73
CA VAL A 585 -15.64 -15.37 -19.18
C VAL A 585 -14.52 -16.34 -19.49
N VAL A 586 -14.72 -17.16 -20.51
CA VAL A 586 -13.71 -18.09 -21.06
C VAL A 586 -13.11 -17.49 -22.31
N ILE A 587 -11.77 -17.48 -22.39
CA ILE A 587 -11.01 -16.99 -23.54
C ILE A 587 -10.43 -18.18 -24.28
N GLU A 588 -10.65 -18.28 -25.60
CA GLU A 588 -10.08 -19.35 -26.40
C GLU A 588 -8.55 -19.26 -26.45
N GLY A 589 -7.89 -20.35 -26.04
CA GLY A 589 -6.42 -20.46 -26.12
C GLY A 589 -5.63 -19.83 -24.97
N ALA A 590 -6.26 -19.37 -23.89
CA ALA A 590 -5.57 -18.80 -22.74
C ALA A 590 -6.29 -19.15 -21.43
N ASP A 591 -5.63 -19.92 -20.57
CA ASP A 591 -6.08 -20.22 -19.22
C ASP A 591 -5.51 -19.18 -18.23
N ASP A 592 -6.31 -18.78 -17.22
CA ASP A 592 -5.89 -17.89 -16.11
C ASP A 592 -5.49 -16.44 -16.52
N VAL A 593 -6.20 -15.85 -17.48
CA VAL A 593 -5.97 -14.47 -17.92
C VAL A 593 -6.82 -13.49 -17.12
N LEU A 594 -6.21 -12.38 -16.71
CA LEU A 594 -6.93 -11.29 -16.04
C LEU A 594 -7.93 -10.65 -17.02
N VAL A 595 -9.22 -10.76 -16.72
CA VAL A 595 -10.31 -10.21 -17.52
C VAL A 595 -10.78 -8.89 -16.94
N LYS A 596 -10.96 -7.88 -17.80
CA LYS A 596 -11.55 -6.59 -17.47
C LYS A 596 -12.70 -6.28 -18.41
N PHE A 597 -13.87 -5.93 -17.87
CA PHE A 597 -14.99 -5.49 -18.69
C PHE A 597 -14.82 -4.04 -19.13
N SER A 598 -15.05 -3.79 -20.40
CA SER A 598 -14.84 -2.49 -21.03
C SER A 598 -15.94 -1.50 -20.66
N ASN A 599 -15.56 -0.33 -20.17
CA ASN A 599 -16.51 0.73 -19.78
C ASN A 599 -17.26 1.36 -20.97
N CYS A 600 -16.76 1.23 -22.20
CA CYS A 600 -17.39 1.81 -23.39
C CYS A 600 -18.68 1.10 -23.84
N CYS A 601 -18.87 -0.16 -23.39
CA CYS A 601 -20.03 -0.96 -23.79
C CYS A 601 -20.62 -1.81 -22.66
N ASN A 602 -19.94 -1.91 -21.50
CA ASN A 602 -20.38 -2.63 -20.29
C ASN A 602 -21.04 -3.99 -20.61
N PRO A 603 -20.29 -5.00 -21.12
CA PRO A 603 -20.86 -6.28 -21.52
C PRO A 603 -21.48 -7.02 -20.33
N LEU A 604 -22.61 -7.70 -20.56
CA LEU A 604 -23.33 -8.50 -19.55
C LEU A 604 -23.40 -9.96 -20.00
N PRO A 605 -23.52 -10.91 -19.06
CA PRO A 605 -23.81 -12.29 -19.41
C PRO A 605 -25.00 -12.42 -20.36
N GLY A 606 -24.77 -13.09 -21.51
CA GLY A 606 -25.73 -13.22 -22.62
C GLY A 606 -25.58 -12.17 -23.74
N ASP A 607 -24.64 -11.21 -23.62
CA ASP A 607 -24.20 -10.39 -24.77
C ASP A 607 -23.16 -11.18 -25.59
N ASP A 608 -23.14 -10.98 -26.92
CA ASP A 608 -22.05 -11.50 -27.78
C ASP A 608 -20.79 -10.65 -27.53
N ILE A 609 -19.71 -11.32 -27.12
CA ILE A 609 -18.51 -10.67 -26.62
C ILE A 609 -17.25 -11.03 -27.43
N ILE A 610 -16.26 -10.15 -27.36
CA ILE A 610 -14.93 -10.34 -27.92
C ILE A 610 -13.89 -9.73 -26.98
N GLY A 611 -12.74 -10.39 -26.84
CA GLY A 611 -11.64 -9.94 -26.01
C GLY A 611 -10.60 -9.15 -26.81
N TYR A 612 -10.06 -8.10 -26.24
CA TYR A 612 -8.90 -7.37 -26.75
C TYR A 612 -7.75 -7.47 -25.76
N ILE A 613 -6.62 -8.04 -26.20
CA ILE A 613 -5.41 -8.18 -25.39
C ILE A 613 -4.79 -6.80 -25.18
N THR A 614 -4.86 -6.30 -23.94
CA THR A 614 -4.30 -5.00 -23.56
C THR A 614 -2.84 -5.12 -23.18
N ARG A 615 -2.04 -4.06 -23.43
CA ARG A 615 -0.63 -4.03 -23.05
C ARG A 615 -0.51 -3.88 -21.53
N GLY A 616 -0.39 -5.01 -20.81
CA GLY A 616 -0.12 -5.04 -19.37
C GLY A 616 -1.30 -5.21 -18.42
N TYR A 617 -2.55 -5.25 -18.89
CA TYR A 617 -3.76 -5.34 -18.03
C TYR A 617 -4.67 -6.54 -18.32
N GLY A 618 -4.17 -7.58 -19.01
CA GLY A 618 -4.96 -8.74 -19.38
C GLY A 618 -5.84 -8.46 -20.61
N VAL A 619 -7.02 -9.10 -20.66
CA VAL A 619 -7.96 -9.00 -21.79
C VAL A 619 -9.14 -8.10 -21.44
N SER A 620 -9.37 -7.08 -22.24
CA SER A 620 -10.54 -6.21 -22.15
C SER A 620 -11.69 -6.80 -22.96
N ILE A 621 -12.82 -7.11 -22.31
CA ILE A 621 -13.98 -7.71 -22.93
C ILE A 621 -14.91 -6.61 -23.43
N HIS A 622 -15.22 -6.66 -24.72
CA HIS A 622 -16.16 -5.77 -25.39
C HIS A 622 -17.38 -6.54 -25.91
N LYS A 623 -18.49 -5.86 -26.11
CA LYS A 623 -19.55 -6.38 -26.95
C LYS A 623 -19.07 -6.38 -28.40
N ARG A 624 -19.43 -7.40 -29.17
CA ARG A 624 -19.03 -7.52 -30.58
C ARG A 624 -19.54 -6.40 -31.46
N ASN A 625 -20.66 -5.77 -31.07
CA ASN A 625 -21.25 -4.60 -31.75
C ASN A 625 -20.79 -3.25 -31.15
N CYS A 626 -19.79 -3.20 -30.32
CA CYS A 626 -19.24 -1.96 -29.76
C CYS A 626 -18.59 -1.11 -30.87
N THR A 627 -18.71 0.21 -30.77
CA THR A 627 -18.07 1.15 -31.70
C THR A 627 -16.55 1.06 -31.73
N ASN A 628 -15.95 0.60 -30.63
CA ASN A 628 -14.50 0.41 -30.50
C ASN A 628 -14.01 -0.96 -31.02
N VAL A 629 -14.91 -1.82 -31.50
CA VAL A 629 -14.57 -3.12 -32.10
C VAL A 629 -14.61 -2.97 -33.60
N PRO A 630 -13.55 -3.29 -34.35
CA PRO A 630 -13.54 -3.23 -35.81
C PRO A 630 -14.60 -4.16 -36.42
N LYS A 631 -15.30 -3.69 -37.44
CA LYS A 631 -16.31 -4.50 -38.17
C LYS A 631 -15.66 -5.72 -38.86
N ASP A 632 -14.42 -5.58 -39.30
CA ASP A 632 -13.60 -6.64 -39.89
C ASP A 632 -12.26 -6.70 -39.19
N ILE A 633 -12.11 -7.67 -38.29
CA ILE A 633 -10.94 -7.83 -37.45
C ILE A 633 -9.73 -8.22 -38.29
N SER A 634 -9.91 -8.92 -39.43
CA SER A 634 -8.81 -9.35 -40.27
C SER A 634 -8.11 -8.19 -40.99
N LYS A 635 -8.70 -7.01 -41.01
CA LYS A 635 -8.20 -5.79 -41.69
C LYS A 635 -7.75 -4.69 -40.73
N CYS A 636 -7.77 -4.92 -39.40
CA CYS A 636 -7.26 -3.94 -38.46
C CYS A 636 -5.73 -4.00 -38.33
N GLU A 637 -5.12 -2.97 -37.74
CA GLU A 637 -3.66 -2.85 -37.58
C GLU A 637 -3.02 -3.97 -36.72
N GLU A 638 -3.75 -4.53 -35.75
CA GLU A 638 -3.26 -5.57 -34.81
C GLU A 638 -4.34 -6.68 -34.66
N PRO A 639 -4.61 -7.50 -35.70
CA PRO A 639 -5.68 -8.50 -35.64
C PRO A 639 -5.44 -9.61 -34.62
N GLU A 640 -4.17 -9.94 -34.32
CA GLU A 640 -3.75 -10.96 -33.36
C GLU A 640 -4.07 -10.62 -31.90
N ARG A 641 -4.43 -9.37 -31.60
CA ARG A 641 -4.83 -8.94 -30.27
C ARG A 641 -6.31 -9.14 -29.98
N TRP A 642 -7.10 -9.45 -30.98
CA TRP A 642 -8.50 -9.77 -30.83
C TRP A 642 -8.67 -11.27 -30.65
N VAL A 643 -9.24 -11.67 -29.51
CA VAL A 643 -9.40 -13.09 -29.14
C VAL A 643 -10.87 -13.42 -28.95
N SER A 644 -11.26 -14.61 -29.42
CA SER A 644 -12.61 -15.12 -29.17
C SER A 644 -12.81 -15.41 -27.69
N CYS A 645 -13.97 -15.00 -27.18
CA CYS A 645 -14.37 -15.27 -25.81
C CYS A 645 -15.86 -15.51 -25.72
N TYR A 646 -16.28 -16.23 -24.70
CA TYR A 646 -17.69 -16.53 -24.41
C TYR A 646 -17.95 -16.57 -22.90
N TRP A 647 -19.24 -16.42 -22.54
CA TRP A 647 -19.64 -16.50 -21.14
C TRP A 647 -19.71 -17.95 -20.68
N GLU A 648 -19.37 -18.22 -19.41
CA GLU A 648 -19.69 -19.49 -18.77
C GLU A 648 -21.21 -19.64 -18.61
N ASP A 649 -21.69 -20.91 -18.56
CA ASP A 649 -23.11 -21.21 -18.48
C ASP A 649 -23.78 -20.74 -17.17
N GLU A 650 -23.01 -20.62 -16.07
CA GLU A 650 -23.48 -20.13 -14.77
C GLU A 650 -22.53 -19.04 -14.23
N VAL A 651 -22.87 -17.78 -14.47
CA VAL A 651 -22.17 -16.63 -13.88
C VAL A 651 -22.95 -16.16 -12.66
N GLY A 652 -22.41 -16.41 -11.47
CA GLY A 652 -23.07 -16.13 -10.17
C GLY A 652 -22.85 -14.70 -9.64
N GLU A 653 -22.18 -13.81 -10.39
CA GLU A 653 -21.88 -12.44 -9.95
C GLU A 653 -22.86 -11.42 -10.53
N ALA A 654 -23.07 -10.32 -9.78
CA ALA A 654 -23.86 -9.19 -10.25
C ALA A 654 -23.00 -8.22 -11.07
N PHE A 655 -23.55 -7.74 -12.17
CA PHE A 655 -22.89 -6.82 -13.11
C PHE A 655 -23.55 -5.45 -13.07
N ARG A 656 -22.75 -4.40 -13.16
CA ARG A 656 -23.27 -3.03 -13.22
C ARG A 656 -23.78 -2.69 -14.62
N SER A 657 -24.98 -2.12 -14.68
CA SER A 657 -25.55 -1.59 -15.91
C SER A 657 -26.17 -0.22 -15.67
N THR A 658 -25.94 0.71 -16.61
CA THR A 658 -26.52 2.04 -16.53
C THR A 658 -27.69 2.14 -17.52
N LEU A 659 -28.84 2.53 -16.99
CA LEU A 659 -30.05 2.80 -17.76
C LEU A 659 -30.30 4.30 -17.85
N GLN A 660 -30.65 4.76 -19.03
CA GLN A 660 -31.20 6.09 -19.27
C GLN A 660 -32.70 5.96 -19.52
N ILE A 661 -33.49 6.55 -18.65
CA ILE A 661 -34.95 6.54 -18.68
C ILE A 661 -35.40 7.93 -19.10
N THR A 662 -36.07 8.04 -20.23
CA THR A 662 -36.71 9.28 -20.69
C THR A 662 -38.21 9.21 -20.36
N ALA A 663 -38.69 10.20 -19.64
CA ALA A 663 -40.07 10.23 -19.17
C ALA A 663 -40.62 11.66 -19.20
N THR A 664 -41.95 11.81 -19.17
CA THR A 664 -42.62 13.09 -18.91
C THR A 664 -42.30 13.52 -17.46
N ASP A 665 -41.84 14.76 -17.28
CA ASP A 665 -41.53 15.26 -15.94
C ASP A 665 -42.81 15.44 -15.10
N ARG A 666 -42.81 14.84 -13.91
CA ARG A 666 -43.92 14.92 -12.96
C ARG A 666 -43.41 14.71 -11.54
N THR A 667 -44.12 15.31 -10.60
CA THR A 667 -43.87 15.09 -9.16
C THR A 667 -43.99 13.58 -8.85
N GLY A 668 -42.99 13.04 -8.19
CA GLY A 668 -42.92 11.63 -7.76
C GLY A 668 -42.33 10.64 -8.78
N LEU A 669 -41.96 11.07 -10.00
CA LEU A 669 -41.35 10.17 -11.00
C LEU A 669 -40.13 9.42 -10.45
N LEU A 670 -39.21 10.13 -9.81
CA LEU A 670 -37.99 9.55 -9.24
C LEU A 670 -38.27 8.54 -8.07
N ALA A 671 -39.30 8.87 -7.27
CA ALA A 671 -39.77 7.99 -6.19
C ALA A 671 -40.38 6.70 -6.80
N ASP A 672 -41.18 6.78 -7.83
CA ASP A 672 -41.77 5.61 -8.48
C ASP A 672 -40.71 4.69 -9.08
N VAL A 673 -39.71 5.25 -9.76
CA VAL A 673 -38.58 4.48 -10.29
C VAL A 673 -37.80 3.78 -9.14
N THR A 674 -37.54 4.51 -8.05
CA THR A 674 -36.79 3.96 -6.89
C THR A 674 -37.59 2.86 -6.21
N ILE A 675 -38.86 3.05 -5.94
CA ILE A 675 -39.77 2.07 -5.33
C ILE A 675 -39.86 0.81 -6.20
N LYS A 676 -40.02 1.00 -7.53
CA LYS A 676 -40.12 -0.14 -8.46
C LYS A 676 -38.81 -0.99 -8.45
N LEU A 677 -37.64 -0.34 -8.49
CA LEU A 677 -36.35 -1.02 -8.41
C LEU A 677 -36.14 -1.71 -7.05
N SER A 678 -36.52 -1.04 -5.95
CA SER A 678 -36.45 -1.61 -4.60
C SER A 678 -37.35 -2.84 -4.45
N ASN A 679 -38.57 -2.81 -4.96
CA ASN A 679 -39.50 -3.95 -4.95
C ASN A 679 -38.97 -5.17 -5.76
N MET A 680 -38.08 -4.95 -6.69
CA MET A 680 -37.36 -5.98 -7.45
C MET A 680 -36.08 -6.44 -6.75
N HIS A 681 -35.76 -5.94 -5.56
CA HIS A 681 -34.51 -6.19 -4.82
C HIS A 681 -33.24 -5.87 -5.62
N ILE A 682 -33.29 -4.83 -6.46
CA ILE A 682 -32.18 -4.40 -7.27
C ILE A 682 -31.38 -3.33 -6.51
N PHE A 683 -30.07 -3.53 -6.43
CA PHE A 683 -29.17 -2.56 -5.81
C PHE A 683 -28.95 -1.37 -6.76
N ILE A 684 -29.14 -0.15 -6.24
CA ILE A 684 -28.94 1.09 -7.01
C ILE A 684 -27.64 1.74 -6.54
N HIS A 685 -26.66 1.86 -7.44
CA HIS A 685 -25.38 2.52 -7.17
C HIS A 685 -25.46 4.04 -7.30
N SER A 686 -26.17 4.51 -8.31
CA SER A 686 -26.40 5.93 -8.52
C SER A 686 -27.74 6.16 -9.24
N LEU A 687 -28.37 7.27 -8.88
CA LEU A 687 -29.62 7.72 -9.51
C LEU A 687 -29.53 9.24 -9.66
N ASN A 688 -29.54 9.73 -10.91
CA ASN A 688 -29.48 11.14 -11.25
C ASN A 688 -30.69 11.49 -12.14
N SER A 689 -31.34 12.62 -11.88
CA SER A 689 -32.40 13.14 -12.71
C SER A 689 -32.04 14.52 -13.24
N ARG A 690 -32.37 14.77 -14.49
CA ARG A 690 -32.21 16.06 -15.16
C ARG A 690 -33.47 16.41 -15.95
N GLU A 691 -34.03 17.57 -15.71
CA GLU A 691 -35.11 18.14 -16.46
C GLU A 691 -34.61 18.63 -17.85
N LEU A 692 -35.39 18.39 -18.88
CA LEU A 692 -35.20 18.89 -20.25
C LEU A 692 -36.17 20.05 -20.53
N LYS A 693 -35.81 20.91 -21.49
CA LYS A 693 -36.60 22.11 -21.85
C LYS A 693 -38.02 21.81 -22.38
N ASP A 694 -38.31 20.55 -22.71
CA ASP A 694 -39.58 20.14 -23.36
C ASP A 694 -40.56 19.50 -22.35
N GLY A 695 -40.42 19.76 -21.04
CA GLY A 695 -41.28 19.14 -20.02
C GLY A 695 -41.02 17.64 -19.84
N LYS A 696 -39.87 17.16 -20.26
CA LYS A 696 -39.40 15.79 -20.09
C LYS A 696 -38.28 15.73 -19.05
N ALA A 697 -38.16 14.60 -18.37
CA ALA A 697 -37.05 14.29 -17.49
C ALA A 697 -36.25 13.11 -18.04
N VAL A 698 -34.93 13.17 -17.86
CA VAL A 698 -34.02 12.04 -18.09
C VAL A 698 -33.49 11.57 -16.74
N VAL A 699 -33.83 10.34 -16.39
CA VAL A 699 -33.31 9.67 -15.18
C VAL A 699 -32.24 8.67 -15.58
N THR A 700 -31.04 8.84 -15.05
CA THR A 700 -29.92 7.90 -15.24
C THR A 700 -29.76 7.08 -13.98
N ALA A 701 -29.96 5.76 -14.10
CA ALA A 701 -29.86 4.80 -13.00
C ALA A 701 -28.75 3.78 -13.26
N THR A 702 -27.77 3.67 -12.36
CA THR A 702 -26.77 2.59 -12.39
C THR A 702 -27.20 1.53 -11.38
N ILE A 703 -27.44 0.31 -11.86
CA ILE A 703 -28.02 -0.81 -11.10
C ILE A 703 -27.21 -2.09 -11.26
N ASP A 704 -27.37 -3.02 -10.33
CA ASP A 704 -26.82 -4.37 -10.43
C ASP A 704 -27.81 -5.32 -11.10
N VAL A 705 -27.31 -6.11 -12.07
CA VAL A 705 -28.08 -7.11 -12.81
C VAL A 705 -27.28 -8.40 -12.99
N MET A 706 -27.97 -9.55 -13.06
CA MET A 706 -27.32 -10.86 -13.23
C MET A 706 -27.01 -11.20 -14.70
N GLY A 707 -27.45 -10.39 -15.65
CA GLY A 707 -27.25 -10.61 -17.07
C GLY A 707 -28.31 -9.95 -17.93
N ARG A 708 -28.20 -10.18 -19.26
CA ARG A 708 -29.05 -9.56 -20.28
C ARG A 708 -30.56 -9.86 -20.10
N ASN A 709 -30.88 -11.10 -19.72
CA ASN A 709 -32.30 -11.49 -19.54
C ASN A 709 -32.88 -10.85 -18.27
N HIS A 710 -32.11 -10.76 -17.18
CA HIS A 710 -32.52 -10.06 -15.97
C HIS A 710 -32.76 -8.58 -16.27
N LEU A 711 -31.81 -7.93 -16.97
CA LEU A 711 -31.93 -6.52 -17.37
C LEU A 711 -33.18 -6.26 -18.23
N ARG A 712 -33.51 -7.17 -19.17
CA ARG A 712 -34.75 -7.06 -19.96
C ARG A 712 -36.00 -7.10 -19.08
N GLY A 713 -36.04 -7.98 -18.10
CA GLY A 713 -37.12 -8.06 -17.11
C GLY A 713 -37.27 -6.76 -16.31
N VAL A 714 -36.13 -6.16 -15.92
CA VAL A 714 -36.11 -4.87 -15.23
C VAL A 714 -36.66 -3.74 -16.12
N ILE A 715 -36.19 -3.65 -17.37
CA ILE A 715 -36.65 -2.65 -18.34
C ILE A 715 -38.16 -2.78 -18.58
N SER A 716 -38.63 -4.00 -18.79
CA SER A 716 -40.09 -4.24 -18.98
C SER A 716 -40.92 -3.73 -17.81
N LYS A 717 -40.51 -4.06 -16.56
CA LYS A 717 -41.22 -3.61 -15.36
C LYS A 717 -41.11 -2.11 -15.09
N LEU A 718 -40.01 -1.47 -15.47
CA LEU A 718 -39.86 -0.02 -15.38
C LEU A 718 -40.73 0.70 -16.43
N SER A 719 -40.90 0.12 -17.63
CA SER A 719 -41.76 0.68 -18.68
C SER A 719 -43.23 0.72 -18.28
N ASP A 720 -43.66 -0.07 -17.27
CA ASP A 720 -45.01 -0.01 -16.72
C ASP A 720 -45.30 1.26 -15.90
N ILE A 721 -44.26 2.04 -15.54
CA ILE A 721 -44.43 3.28 -14.77
C ILE A 721 -45.05 4.37 -15.68
N ASN A 722 -46.11 4.95 -15.22
CA ASN A 722 -46.83 5.97 -16.00
C ASN A 722 -45.95 7.18 -16.29
N GLY A 723 -45.88 7.58 -17.57
CA GLY A 723 -45.04 8.71 -18.02
C GLY A 723 -43.65 8.32 -18.54
N ILE A 724 -43.22 7.06 -18.46
CA ILE A 724 -41.99 6.62 -19.10
C ILE A 724 -42.20 6.43 -20.59
N GLU A 725 -41.39 7.06 -21.42
CA GLU A 725 -41.46 7.03 -22.88
C GLU A 725 -40.46 6.06 -23.48
N GLU A 726 -39.22 6.07 -22.97
CA GLU A 726 -38.12 5.24 -23.49
C GLU A 726 -37.11 4.88 -22.40
N ILE A 727 -36.61 3.65 -22.45
CA ILE A 727 -35.52 3.21 -21.60
C ILE A 727 -34.37 2.67 -22.47
N LYS A 728 -33.19 3.28 -22.37
CA LYS A 728 -31.97 2.88 -23.07
C LYS A 728 -30.93 2.37 -22.11
N ARG A 729 -30.22 1.33 -22.51
CA ARG A 729 -28.98 0.91 -21.83
C ARG A 729 -27.82 1.73 -22.40
N LEU A 730 -27.08 2.42 -21.52
CA LEU A 730 -25.88 3.18 -21.87
C LEU A 730 -24.64 2.29 -21.91
#